data_a84e6a1a91a73e7bde48f475a63e3a69
#
_entry.id   a84e6a1a91a73e7bde48f475a63e3a69
#
_cell.length_a   1.000
_cell.length_b   1.000
_cell.length_c   1.000
_cell.angle_alpha   90.00
_cell.angle_beta   90.00
_cell.angle_gamma   90.00
#
_symmetry.space_group_name_H-M   'P 1'
#
loop_
_entity.id
_entity.type
_entity.pdbx_description
1 polymer ?
#
loop_
_entity_poly.entity_id
_entity_poly.type
_entity_poly.pdbx_seq_one_letter_code
_entity_poly.pdbx_strand_id
1 'polypeptide(L)'
;MDFGTKRVAGIIAQVALLLCSSSGTHGADVCDSSLVSNLPPSSFRSSSQLSSSHAPGFAKLNRRDGAGGWSPLSSDGYQWLEVDLGERTTISAVATQGRYGSSDWLTSYLLVFSDTGNNWKQYRQEDSIGSFPGNSNADSVVQYKLQQPAVARFLRLLPLAWNPSGRIGLRLETYGCPYTSDVVGLDGSSSLVFRLTPDPRPTSREVVSLKFKTLRNSGTLLHAEGERGRGLSLELERGKLQLLLRQGRTSSSEPRRLSSLGSLLDDRHWHHLAVERRSSHLNLTVDKHTERIQIPAEFSHWHIQQLSVGAVQSLGSQKPVVSQRGFHGCLENVLFNGLNLIDLAKHKDHQVTLMGNVTFSCAESVSVAVTFPGPQSFLQLPGATASSSSGSVSVGFQFRTWNKAGLLLTFDLPQGGGVAWLYLSEARVRLQVHKAGRALLELGAGSALNDGQWHSVGLNSRRGRLSIIVDKEEGGSAHAAHSFPVTVESHLFFGGCPPENDRQECRNPFNIFQGCMRLLTLDDQIVDLIMVQTRQLGIYSNLQIDMCGIIDRCSPSRCEHGGRCSQSWTAFHCNCSDSGYSGAICHSPLYEQSCEAYKHNGNTSGHFYIDVDGSGPIKPQLVYCNMTEENTWMVIQHNNSELTRVRPSPEVNQHSVHFDYSTEEEQLLAAISQSEYCEQELSYHCRKSRLLNTPEGSPFSWWLGGPAPGRVQSYWGGAQPGSQQCVCGLQGDCVDPQHYCNCDADRAEWY
;
A
#
# COMPACT_ATOMS: atom_id res chain seq x y z
N MET A 1 -19.66 82.59 -13.98
CA MET A 1 -19.52 81.93 -15.30
C MET A 1 -19.13 80.47 -14.99
N ASP A 2 -20.14 79.69 -14.95
CA ASP A 2 -20.12 78.35 -14.42
C ASP A 2 -20.64 77.39 -15.50
N PHE A 3 -19.77 76.81 -16.27
CA PHE A 3 -20.09 75.78 -17.27
C PHE A 3 -18.81 74.97 -17.60
N GLY A 4 -18.50 73.93 -16.79
CA GLY A 4 -17.34 73.10 -17.13
C GLY A 4 -17.15 71.86 -16.30
N THR A 5 -17.82 71.74 -15.17
CA THR A 5 -17.53 70.64 -14.22
C THR A 5 -18.58 69.55 -14.10
N LYS A 6 -19.73 69.63 -14.82
CA LYS A 6 -20.79 68.60 -14.71
C LYS A 6 -20.78 67.50 -15.78
N ARG A 7 -19.92 67.61 -16.82
CA ARG A 7 -19.82 66.52 -17.86
C ARG A 7 -18.68 65.50 -17.64
N VAL A 8 -17.71 65.83 -16.82
CA VAL A 8 -16.57 64.91 -16.54
C VAL A 8 -16.92 63.86 -15.42
N ALA A 9 -17.78 64.27 -14.49
CA ALA A 9 -18.22 63.36 -13.43
C ALA A 9 -19.17 62.24 -13.94
N GLY A 10 -19.94 62.48 -15.01
CA GLY A 10 -20.84 61.47 -15.59
C GLY A 10 -20.13 60.39 -16.43
N ILE A 11 -19.00 60.72 -17.06
CA ILE A 11 -18.23 59.79 -17.87
C ILE A 11 -17.35 58.91 -16.98
N ILE A 12 -16.84 59.43 -15.88
CA ILE A 12 -16.06 58.64 -14.90
C ILE A 12 -16.96 57.64 -14.13
N ALA A 13 -18.20 58.01 -13.83
CA ALA A 13 -19.17 57.10 -13.21
C ALA A 13 -19.65 55.99 -14.16
N GLN A 14 -19.79 56.25 -15.45
CA GLN A 14 -20.13 55.20 -16.43
C GLN A 14 -18.95 54.28 -16.79
N VAL A 15 -17.72 54.77 -16.79
CA VAL A 15 -16.51 53.93 -16.97
C VAL A 15 -16.23 53.12 -15.72
N ALA A 16 -16.49 53.64 -14.52
CA ALA A 16 -16.38 52.84 -13.27
C ALA A 16 -17.45 51.74 -13.16
N LEU A 17 -18.66 51.97 -13.69
CA LEU A 17 -19.72 50.94 -13.72
C LEU A 17 -19.48 49.89 -14.83
N LEU A 18 -18.76 50.19 -15.90
CA LEU A 18 -18.37 49.23 -16.94
C LEU A 18 -17.10 48.44 -16.58
N LEU A 19 -16.29 48.91 -15.63
CA LEU A 19 -15.12 48.19 -15.13
C LEU A 19 -15.47 47.32 -13.90
N CYS A 20 -16.59 47.51 -13.23
CA CYS A 20 -17.09 46.63 -12.17
C CYS A 20 -17.93 45.44 -12.64
N SER A 21 -18.26 45.39 -13.97
CA SER A 21 -19.05 44.25 -14.52
C SER A 21 -18.24 43.18 -15.24
N SER A 22 -16.90 43.19 -15.15
CA SER A 22 -16.03 42.18 -15.76
C SER A 22 -15.00 41.53 -14.82
N SER A 23 -15.12 41.76 -13.53
CA SER A 23 -14.47 40.85 -12.54
C SER A 23 -15.49 39.79 -12.11
N GLY A 24 -15.84 38.91 -13.04
CA GLY A 24 -16.32 37.57 -12.69
C GLY A 24 -15.19 36.91 -11.90
N THR A 25 -15.18 37.08 -10.60
CA THR A 25 -14.55 36.10 -9.73
C THR A 25 -15.26 34.80 -10.04
N HIS A 26 -14.63 33.89 -10.77
CA HIS A 26 -14.91 32.48 -10.61
C HIS A 26 -14.65 32.20 -9.12
N GLY A 27 -15.67 32.41 -8.28
CA GLY A 27 -15.75 31.76 -7.02
C GLY A 27 -15.63 30.27 -7.34
N ALA A 28 -14.63 29.61 -6.81
CA ALA A 28 -14.58 28.15 -6.86
C ALA A 28 -15.97 27.67 -6.45
N ASP A 29 -16.72 27.04 -7.35
CA ASP A 29 -18.03 26.49 -7.05
C ASP A 29 -17.85 25.60 -5.83
N VAL A 30 -18.42 26.02 -4.71
CA VAL A 30 -18.31 25.27 -3.46
C VAL A 30 -19.04 23.97 -3.70
N CYS A 31 -18.31 22.83 -3.63
CA CYS A 31 -18.86 21.49 -3.89
C CYS A 31 -19.71 21.03 -2.70
N ASP A 32 -20.85 21.68 -2.46
CA ASP A 32 -21.75 21.47 -1.30
C ASP A 32 -23.24 21.46 -1.64
N SER A 33 -23.58 21.32 -2.92
CA SER A 33 -24.98 21.22 -3.35
C SER A 33 -25.65 19.97 -2.79
N SER A 34 -26.92 20.08 -2.43
CA SER A 34 -27.77 18.95 -1.98
C SER A 34 -27.99 17.95 -3.13
N LEU A 35 -27.66 16.68 -2.93
CA LEU A 35 -27.64 15.64 -3.97
C LEU A 35 -28.86 14.71 -3.90
N VAL A 36 -29.45 14.50 -2.71
CA VAL A 36 -30.49 13.47 -2.48
C VAL A 36 -31.89 14.02 -2.51
N SER A 37 -32.13 15.25 -2.06
CA SER A 37 -33.46 15.85 -1.90
C SER A 37 -34.31 15.82 -3.17
N ASN A 38 -33.71 16.00 -4.34
CA ASN A 38 -34.40 16.08 -5.63
C ASN A 38 -34.47 14.75 -6.39
N LEU A 39 -33.90 13.67 -5.87
CA LEU A 39 -33.93 12.37 -6.53
C LEU A 39 -35.33 11.75 -6.52
N PRO A 40 -35.75 11.01 -7.58
CA PRO A 40 -37.00 10.28 -7.59
C PRO A 40 -36.96 9.10 -6.60
N PRO A 41 -38.13 8.60 -6.12
CA PRO A 41 -38.17 7.44 -5.23
C PRO A 41 -37.48 6.17 -5.79
N SER A 42 -37.43 6.02 -7.12
CA SER A 42 -36.75 4.92 -7.81
C SER A 42 -35.24 4.91 -7.64
N SER A 43 -34.64 6.02 -7.23
CA SER A 43 -33.20 6.13 -6.90
C SER A 43 -32.86 5.50 -5.54
N PHE A 44 -33.85 5.09 -4.77
CA PHE A 44 -33.64 4.54 -3.45
C PHE A 44 -33.92 3.05 -3.42
N ARG A 45 -33.06 2.29 -2.80
CA ARG A 45 -33.20 0.86 -2.53
C ARG A 45 -32.88 0.57 -1.08
N SER A 46 -33.36 -0.53 -0.55
CA SER A 46 -33.04 -0.98 0.79
C SER A 46 -33.07 -2.51 0.87
N SER A 47 -32.40 -3.04 1.89
CA SER A 47 -32.42 -4.47 2.23
C SER A 47 -33.81 -4.98 2.49
N SER A 48 -34.64 -4.17 3.18
CA SER A 48 -36.04 -4.46 3.51
C SER A 48 -36.75 -3.15 3.89
N GLN A 49 -38.09 -3.22 3.98
CA GLN A 49 -38.90 -2.12 4.50
C GLN A 49 -40.00 -2.67 5.40
N LEU A 50 -40.33 -1.96 6.46
CA LEU A 50 -41.32 -2.37 7.45
C LEU A 50 -42.73 -2.41 6.85
N SER A 51 -43.04 -1.45 5.99
CA SER A 51 -44.28 -1.39 5.20
C SER A 51 -44.10 -0.45 4.01
N SER A 52 -45.08 -0.34 3.14
CA SER A 52 -45.06 0.60 1.99
C SER A 52 -44.87 2.07 2.41
N SER A 53 -45.35 2.47 3.58
CA SER A 53 -45.15 3.82 4.11
C SER A 53 -43.74 4.06 4.72
N HIS A 54 -42.98 2.99 4.96
CA HIS A 54 -41.58 3.03 5.44
C HIS A 54 -40.58 2.75 4.30
N ALA A 55 -41.01 2.92 3.06
CA ALA A 55 -40.17 2.66 1.90
C ALA A 55 -38.92 3.56 1.84
N PRO A 56 -37.81 3.10 1.22
CA PRO A 56 -36.57 3.84 1.16
C PRO A 56 -36.69 5.22 0.50
N GLY A 57 -37.65 5.42 -0.42
CA GLY A 57 -37.88 6.72 -1.06
C GLY A 57 -38.35 7.83 -0.10
N PHE A 58 -38.82 7.50 1.11
CA PHE A 58 -39.15 8.47 2.15
C PHE A 58 -37.96 8.88 3.02
N ALA A 59 -36.79 8.32 2.79
CA ALA A 59 -35.56 8.59 3.57
C ALA A 59 -34.88 9.90 3.19
N LYS A 60 -35.61 10.96 2.90
CA LYS A 60 -35.04 12.27 2.55
C LYS A 60 -34.99 13.20 3.75
N LEU A 61 -33.87 13.90 3.91
CA LEU A 61 -33.68 14.84 5.02
C LEU A 61 -34.79 15.89 5.06
N ASN A 62 -35.25 16.24 6.26
CA ASN A 62 -36.32 17.23 6.52
C ASN A 62 -37.68 16.92 5.90
N ARG A 63 -37.87 15.75 5.31
CA ARG A 63 -39.17 15.29 4.79
C ARG A 63 -39.97 14.55 5.88
N ARG A 64 -41.30 14.60 5.73
CA ARG A 64 -42.23 14.01 6.68
C ARG A 64 -43.23 13.07 6.00
N ASP A 65 -43.01 12.81 4.70
CA ASP A 65 -43.89 11.98 3.87
C ASP A 65 -43.85 10.50 4.31
N GLY A 66 -44.88 9.76 4.00
CA GLY A 66 -45.04 8.37 4.41
C GLY A 66 -45.10 8.22 5.93
N ALA A 67 -44.31 7.33 6.49
CA ALA A 67 -44.16 7.16 7.94
C ALA A 67 -43.08 8.07 8.54
N GLY A 68 -42.59 9.10 7.81
CA GLY A 68 -41.59 10.05 8.28
C GLY A 68 -40.15 9.60 8.08
N GLY A 69 -39.88 8.63 7.22
CA GLY A 69 -38.54 8.11 6.91
C GLY A 69 -38.56 6.62 6.58
N TRP A 70 -37.38 6.07 6.32
CA TRP A 70 -37.20 4.63 6.10
C TRP A 70 -37.02 3.89 7.42
N SER A 71 -37.64 2.70 7.51
CA SER A 71 -37.35 1.68 8.53
C SER A 71 -37.39 0.29 7.91
N PRO A 72 -36.41 -0.59 8.20
CA PRO A 72 -36.41 -1.96 7.68
C PRO A 72 -37.43 -2.85 8.39
N LEU A 73 -37.65 -4.04 7.86
CA LEU A 73 -38.56 -5.03 8.43
C LEU A 73 -38.05 -5.50 9.81
N SER A 74 -36.72 -5.74 9.94
CA SER A 74 -36.05 -6.08 11.18
C SER A 74 -34.97 -5.07 11.48
N SER A 75 -34.71 -4.79 12.77
CA SER A 75 -33.59 -3.94 13.20
C SER A 75 -32.43 -4.85 13.56
N ASP A 76 -31.52 -5.05 12.61
CA ASP A 76 -30.29 -5.83 12.76
C ASP A 76 -29.14 -5.19 11.97
N GLY A 77 -27.93 -5.67 12.15
CA GLY A 77 -26.71 -5.14 11.50
C GLY A 77 -26.58 -5.49 10.01
N TYR A 78 -27.55 -6.19 9.40
CA TYR A 78 -27.52 -6.58 7.98
C TYR A 78 -28.36 -5.66 7.09
N GLN A 79 -29.02 -4.68 7.69
CA GLN A 79 -29.84 -3.73 6.96
C GLN A 79 -28.99 -2.68 6.27
N TRP A 80 -29.51 -2.15 5.18
CA TRP A 80 -28.89 -1.06 4.45
C TRP A 80 -29.91 -0.20 3.69
N LEU A 81 -29.57 1.07 3.55
CA LEU A 81 -30.25 2.01 2.67
C LEU A 81 -29.26 2.45 1.58
N GLU A 82 -29.68 2.34 0.32
CA GLU A 82 -28.89 2.69 -0.87
C GLU A 82 -29.53 3.87 -1.62
N VAL A 83 -28.69 4.75 -2.12
CA VAL A 83 -29.07 5.87 -3.00
C VAL A 83 -28.26 5.80 -4.28
N ASP A 84 -28.92 5.81 -5.44
CA ASP A 84 -28.32 6.01 -6.77
C ASP A 84 -28.38 7.50 -7.13
N LEU A 85 -27.25 8.16 -7.23
CA LEU A 85 -27.11 9.58 -7.59
C LEU A 85 -27.26 9.81 -9.11
N GLY A 86 -27.45 8.73 -9.90
CA GLY A 86 -27.59 8.77 -11.36
C GLY A 86 -26.26 8.75 -12.10
N GLU A 87 -25.30 9.55 -11.67
CA GLU A 87 -23.96 9.67 -12.25
C GLU A 87 -22.90 9.74 -11.15
N ARG A 88 -21.62 9.61 -11.53
CA ARG A 88 -20.52 9.76 -10.58
C ARG A 88 -20.47 11.20 -10.08
N THR A 89 -20.45 11.34 -8.77
CA THR A 89 -20.55 12.62 -8.07
C THR A 89 -19.49 12.69 -6.98
N THR A 90 -18.91 13.85 -6.78
CA THR A 90 -18.03 14.13 -5.64
C THR A 90 -18.90 14.41 -4.42
N ILE A 91 -18.85 13.54 -3.42
CA ILE A 91 -19.59 13.65 -2.16
C ILE A 91 -18.65 14.25 -1.12
N SER A 92 -18.98 15.44 -0.61
CA SER A 92 -18.17 16.21 0.35
C SER A 92 -18.67 16.08 1.79
N ALA A 93 -19.99 15.83 1.98
CA ALA A 93 -20.58 15.70 3.32
C ALA A 93 -21.83 14.79 3.29
N VAL A 94 -22.17 14.26 4.46
CA VAL A 94 -23.36 13.44 4.70
C VAL A 94 -24.10 13.97 5.92
N ALA A 95 -25.45 14.04 5.85
CA ALA A 95 -26.30 14.44 6.97
C ALA A 95 -27.40 13.39 7.21
N THR A 96 -27.68 13.11 8.48
CA THR A 96 -28.69 12.14 8.90
C THR A 96 -29.68 12.71 9.91
N GLN A 97 -30.90 12.19 9.90
CA GLN A 97 -31.95 12.39 10.92
C GLN A 97 -32.58 11.03 11.22
N GLY A 98 -33.22 10.91 12.37
CA GLY A 98 -34.10 9.80 12.67
C GLY A 98 -35.42 9.86 11.88
N ARG A 99 -36.29 8.88 12.05
CA ARG A 99 -37.65 8.86 11.48
C ARG A 99 -38.54 9.87 12.23
N TYR A 100 -39.16 10.77 11.49
CA TYR A 100 -39.98 11.85 12.05
C TYR A 100 -41.10 11.32 12.95
N GLY A 101 -41.30 11.95 14.09
CA GLY A 101 -42.40 11.63 15.01
C GLY A 101 -42.31 10.25 15.67
N SER A 102 -41.13 9.68 15.78
CA SER A 102 -40.87 8.35 16.37
C SER A 102 -39.70 8.33 17.33
N SER A 103 -39.49 7.18 17.95
CA SER A 103 -38.26 6.87 18.72
C SER A 103 -37.20 6.13 17.91
N ASP A 104 -37.28 6.20 16.57
CA ASP A 104 -36.44 5.44 15.67
C ASP A 104 -35.34 6.34 15.08
N TRP A 105 -34.09 6.08 15.43
CA TRP A 105 -32.92 6.73 14.88
C TRP A 105 -31.68 5.87 15.02
N LEU A 106 -30.69 6.11 14.15
CA LEU A 106 -29.37 5.47 14.21
C LEU A 106 -28.47 6.23 15.17
N THR A 107 -27.77 5.52 16.05
CA THR A 107 -26.73 6.08 16.93
C THR A 107 -25.34 5.90 16.34
N SER A 108 -25.15 4.96 15.42
CA SER A 108 -23.90 4.75 14.68
C SER A 108 -24.13 4.04 13.35
N TYR A 109 -23.34 4.37 12.33
CA TYR A 109 -23.46 3.79 10.99
C TYR A 109 -22.13 3.77 10.22
N LEU A 110 -22.06 2.96 9.16
CA LEU A 110 -21.01 2.95 8.15
C LEU A 110 -21.51 3.54 6.83
N LEU A 111 -20.58 4.14 6.08
CA LEU A 111 -20.80 4.53 4.69
C LEU A 111 -19.98 3.64 3.76
N VAL A 112 -20.61 3.16 2.71
CA VAL A 112 -19.95 2.43 1.62
C VAL A 112 -20.35 3.06 0.28
N PHE A 113 -19.42 3.12 -0.65
CA PHE A 113 -19.55 3.76 -1.94
C PHE A 113 -19.29 2.77 -3.08
N SER A 114 -19.96 2.96 -4.21
CA SER A 114 -19.78 2.15 -5.41
C SER A 114 -20.01 2.98 -6.68
N ASP A 115 -19.29 2.66 -7.76
CA ASP A 115 -19.55 3.21 -9.10
C ASP A 115 -20.61 2.42 -9.87
N THR A 116 -20.76 1.14 -9.55
CA THR A 116 -21.59 0.19 -10.34
C THR A 116 -22.79 -0.38 -9.59
N GLY A 117 -22.85 -0.18 -8.26
CA GLY A 117 -23.83 -0.81 -7.38
C GLY A 117 -23.52 -2.29 -7.03
N ASN A 118 -22.45 -2.87 -7.57
CA ASN A 118 -22.11 -4.30 -7.41
C ASN A 118 -20.74 -4.55 -6.78
N ASN A 119 -20.01 -3.49 -6.48
CA ASN A 119 -18.70 -3.56 -5.82
C ASN A 119 -18.56 -2.37 -4.87
N TRP A 120 -18.60 -2.64 -3.58
CA TRP A 120 -18.69 -1.63 -2.54
C TRP A 120 -17.37 -1.46 -1.81
N LYS A 121 -17.00 -0.22 -1.51
CA LYS A 121 -15.82 0.17 -0.73
C LYS A 121 -16.26 0.94 0.49
N GLN A 122 -15.85 0.47 1.67
CA GLN A 122 -16.12 1.18 2.91
C GLN A 122 -15.30 2.46 2.98
N TYR A 123 -15.96 3.58 3.31
CA TYR A 123 -15.29 4.82 3.61
C TYR A 123 -14.63 4.73 4.97
N ARG A 124 -13.35 5.12 5.06
CA ARG A 124 -12.58 5.14 6.29
C ARG A 124 -11.92 6.50 6.47
N GLN A 125 -12.04 7.05 7.65
CA GLN A 125 -11.26 8.19 8.10
C GLN A 125 -9.92 7.68 8.68
N GLU A 126 -8.92 8.53 8.74
CA GLU A 126 -7.63 8.17 9.34
C GLU A 126 -7.85 7.68 10.78
N ASP A 127 -7.20 6.56 11.14
CA ASP A 127 -7.19 5.92 12.45
C ASP A 127 -8.54 5.45 13.02
N SER A 128 -9.62 5.44 12.25
CA SER A 128 -10.93 4.98 12.71
C SER A 128 -11.39 3.68 12.06
N ILE A 129 -12.30 2.99 12.76
CA ILE A 129 -13.03 1.82 12.21
C ILE A 129 -13.94 2.26 11.03
N GLY A 130 -14.01 3.57 10.74
CA GLY A 130 -14.83 4.15 9.69
C GLY A 130 -16.30 4.31 10.08
N SER A 131 -16.64 4.15 11.35
CA SER A 131 -17.99 4.41 11.85
C SER A 131 -18.23 5.90 12.06
N PHE A 132 -19.42 6.35 11.70
CA PHE A 132 -19.92 7.69 11.96
C PHE A 132 -20.85 7.68 13.17
N PRO A 133 -20.71 8.60 14.13
CA PRO A 133 -21.73 8.82 15.13
C PRO A 133 -23.03 9.26 14.46
N GLY A 134 -24.16 8.77 14.95
CA GLY A 134 -25.47 9.08 14.39
C GLY A 134 -26.25 10.09 15.21
N ASN A 135 -27.56 9.92 15.25
CA ASN A 135 -28.52 10.82 15.88
C ASN A 135 -28.77 10.44 17.34
N SER A 136 -29.19 11.41 18.15
CA SER A 136 -29.67 11.23 19.53
C SER A 136 -31.17 11.42 19.68
N ASN A 137 -31.85 11.83 18.61
CA ASN A 137 -33.30 12.01 18.53
C ASN A 137 -33.77 11.92 17.07
N ALA A 138 -35.09 12.00 16.86
CA ALA A 138 -35.68 11.88 15.53
C ALA A 138 -35.49 13.10 14.63
N ASP A 139 -35.33 14.29 15.17
CA ASP A 139 -35.51 15.54 14.41
C ASP A 139 -34.24 16.36 14.20
N SER A 140 -33.25 16.22 15.09
CA SER A 140 -31.98 16.95 14.93
C SER A 140 -31.18 16.40 13.77
N VAL A 141 -30.66 17.30 12.93
CA VAL A 141 -29.73 16.95 11.85
C VAL A 141 -28.33 16.77 12.43
N VAL A 142 -27.72 15.65 12.12
CA VAL A 142 -26.30 15.40 12.37
C VAL A 142 -25.59 15.35 11.02
N GLN A 143 -24.65 16.27 10.80
CA GLN A 143 -23.92 16.41 9.55
C GLN A 143 -22.42 16.22 9.77
N TYR A 144 -21.79 15.43 8.88
CA TYR A 144 -20.36 15.21 8.85
C TYR A 144 -19.79 15.59 7.51
N LYS A 145 -18.77 16.46 7.52
CA LYS A 145 -17.92 16.69 6.36
C LYS A 145 -16.93 15.54 6.24
N LEU A 146 -16.84 14.95 5.06
CA LEU A 146 -15.87 13.90 4.77
C LEU A 146 -14.46 14.50 4.73
N GLN A 147 -13.51 13.91 5.45
CA GLN A 147 -12.10 14.37 5.45
C GLN A 147 -11.52 14.39 4.03
N GLN A 148 -11.87 13.38 3.25
CA GLN A 148 -11.60 13.35 1.81
C GLN A 148 -12.92 13.11 1.09
N PRO A 149 -13.28 13.97 0.13
CA PRO A 149 -14.47 13.76 -0.68
C PRO A 149 -14.42 12.40 -1.37
N ALA A 150 -15.55 11.69 -1.37
CA ALA A 150 -15.69 10.42 -2.06
C ALA A 150 -16.28 10.64 -3.45
N VAL A 151 -15.73 9.98 -4.48
CA VAL A 151 -16.29 10.01 -5.83
C VAL A 151 -16.99 8.69 -6.10
N ALA A 152 -18.30 8.72 -6.28
CA ALA A 152 -19.11 7.53 -6.51
C ALA A 152 -20.44 7.89 -7.16
N ARG A 153 -21.11 6.90 -7.78
CA ARG A 153 -22.51 7.00 -8.21
C ARG A 153 -23.49 6.50 -7.15
N PHE A 154 -23.11 5.44 -6.43
CA PHE A 154 -23.97 4.81 -5.42
C PHE A 154 -23.38 5.01 -4.02
N LEU A 155 -24.27 5.30 -3.08
CA LEU A 155 -23.98 5.38 -1.66
C LEU A 155 -24.87 4.38 -0.92
N ARG A 156 -24.31 3.59 0.02
CA ARG A 156 -25.05 2.85 1.03
C ARG A 156 -24.69 3.31 2.42
N LEU A 157 -25.70 3.38 3.27
CA LEU A 157 -25.58 3.54 4.71
C LEU A 157 -25.93 2.23 5.38
N LEU A 158 -25.03 1.71 6.22
CA LEU A 158 -25.23 0.47 6.98
C LEU A 158 -25.35 0.81 8.46
N PRO A 159 -26.50 0.52 9.10
CA PRO A 159 -26.68 0.69 10.52
C PRO A 159 -25.71 -0.18 11.33
N LEU A 160 -25.04 0.39 12.34
CA LEU A 160 -24.25 -0.35 13.35
C LEU A 160 -24.98 -0.40 14.67
N ALA A 161 -25.56 0.73 15.09
CA ALA A 161 -26.31 0.83 16.32
C ALA A 161 -27.47 1.82 16.16
N TRP A 162 -28.51 1.64 16.95
CA TRP A 162 -29.74 2.44 16.94
C TRP A 162 -30.26 2.64 18.37
N ASN A 163 -31.29 3.47 18.53
CA ASN A 163 -31.91 3.68 19.82
C ASN A 163 -32.43 2.34 20.41
N PRO A 164 -31.97 1.92 21.60
CA PRO A 164 -32.41 0.66 22.22
C PRO A 164 -33.92 0.58 22.48
N SER A 165 -34.59 1.75 22.67
CA SER A 165 -36.04 1.85 22.91
C SER A 165 -36.84 2.02 21.61
N GLY A 166 -36.19 1.96 20.44
CA GLY A 166 -36.80 2.15 19.13
C GLY A 166 -36.31 1.14 18.10
N ARG A 167 -36.45 1.50 16.85
CA ARG A 167 -36.03 0.72 15.68
C ARG A 167 -34.99 1.52 14.88
N ILE A 168 -34.47 0.88 13.84
CA ILE A 168 -33.74 1.57 12.78
C ILE A 168 -34.71 2.52 12.07
N GLY A 169 -34.41 3.82 12.11
CA GLY A 169 -35.15 4.87 11.41
C GLY A 169 -34.16 5.89 10.83
N LEU A 170 -34.33 6.28 9.58
CA LEU A 170 -33.36 7.10 8.88
C LEU A 170 -33.98 8.03 7.85
N ARG A 171 -33.49 9.28 7.87
CA ARG A 171 -33.54 10.25 6.77
C ARG A 171 -32.13 10.72 6.45
N LEU A 172 -31.81 10.91 5.17
CA LEU A 172 -30.46 11.11 4.67
C LEU A 172 -30.41 12.27 3.65
N GLU A 173 -29.34 13.02 3.69
CA GLU A 173 -28.88 13.93 2.62
C GLU A 173 -27.39 13.76 2.41
N THR A 174 -26.94 13.99 1.20
CA THR A 174 -25.52 14.12 0.87
C THR A 174 -25.26 15.42 0.12
N TYR A 175 -24.09 15.98 0.32
CA TYR A 175 -23.68 17.22 -0.30
C TYR A 175 -22.48 17.00 -1.19
N GLY A 176 -22.43 17.71 -2.31
CA GLY A 176 -21.34 17.56 -3.27
C GLY A 176 -21.57 18.29 -4.59
N CYS A 177 -20.91 17.82 -5.62
CA CYS A 177 -20.99 18.38 -6.98
C CYS A 177 -20.77 17.28 -8.04
N PRO A 178 -21.24 17.49 -9.30
CA PRO A 178 -20.99 16.57 -10.41
C PRO A 178 -19.50 16.30 -10.59
N TYR A 179 -19.16 15.07 -10.93
CA TYR A 179 -17.78 14.66 -11.20
C TYR A 179 -17.62 14.30 -12.67
N THR A 180 -16.82 15.06 -13.40
CA THR A 180 -16.51 14.81 -14.81
C THR A 180 -15.08 14.30 -14.95
N SER A 181 -14.87 13.33 -15.81
CA SER A 181 -13.54 12.75 -16.05
C SER A 181 -13.44 12.13 -17.45
N ASP A 182 -12.20 12.09 -17.95
CA ASP A 182 -11.88 11.34 -19.16
C ASP A 182 -11.42 9.95 -18.79
N VAL A 183 -12.08 8.95 -19.36
CA VAL A 183 -11.85 7.54 -19.05
C VAL A 183 -11.45 6.77 -20.31
N VAL A 184 -10.52 5.84 -20.15
CA VAL A 184 -10.12 4.88 -21.18
C VAL A 184 -10.07 3.47 -20.63
N GLY A 185 -10.62 2.51 -21.37
CA GLY A 185 -10.56 1.07 -21.09
C GLY A 185 -9.49 0.41 -21.96
N LEU A 186 -8.64 -0.41 -21.32
CA LEU A 186 -7.55 -1.17 -21.94
C LEU A 186 -7.73 -2.68 -21.67
N ASP A 187 -7.44 -3.51 -22.67
CA ASP A 187 -7.67 -4.96 -22.65
C ASP A 187 -6.44 -5.81 -22.33
N GLY A 188 -5.31 -5.18 -22.00
CA GLY A 188 -4.03 -5.85 -21.73
C GLY A 188 -3.15 -6.02 -22.98
N SER A 189 -3.66 -5.73 -24.16
CA SER A 189 -2.90 -5.67 -25.42
C SER A 189 -2.89 -4.28 -26.04
N SER A 190 -3.78 -3.43 -25.57
CA SER A 190 -3.99 -2.05 -26.05
C SER A 190 -3.19 -1.02 -25.25
N SER A 191 -2.84 0.08 -25.91
CA SER A 191 -2.09 1.19 -25.29
C SER A 191 -2.30 2.52 -25.98
N LEU A 192 -2.01 3.60 -25.24
CA LEU A 192 -1.84 4.95 -25.79
C LEU A 192 -0.36 5.28 -25.80
N VAL A 193 0.13 5.79 -26.92
CA VAL A 193 1.52 6.22 -27.08
C VAL A 193 1.54 7.72 -27.37
N PHE A 194 2.11 8.47 -26.46
CA PHE A 194 2.28 9.92 -26.58
C PHE A 194 3.73 10.22 -26.92
N ARG A 195 3.95 10.91 -28.04
CA ARG A 195 5.27 11.35 -28.51
C ARG A 195 5.46 12.81 -28.17
N LEU A 196 6.47 13.08 -27.36
CA LEU A 196 6.85 14.44 -27.01
C LEU A 196 7.64 15.06 -28.15
N THR A 197 7.23 16.23 -28.59
CA THR A 197 8.08 17.07 -29.46
C THR A 197 9.31 17.48 -28.66
N PRO A 198 10.53 17.37 -29.24
CA PRO A 198 11.74 17.73 -28.51
C PRO A 198 11.71 19.22 -28.11
N ASP A 199 11.50 19.47 -26.83
CA ASP A 199 11.82 20.79 -26.29
C ASP A 199 13.35 20.81 -26.06
N PRO A 200 14.08 21.79 -26.58
CA PRO A 200 15.53 21.85 -26.43
C PRO A 200 16.00 22.10 -24.99
N ARG A 201 15.09 22.28 -24.04
CA ARG A 201 15.45 22.54 -22.63
C ARG A 201 15.17 21.33 -21.74
N PRO A 202 16.19 20.80 -21.04
CA PRO A 202 15.98 19.75 -20.05
C PRO A 202 15.05 20.26 -18.94
N THR A 203 13.95 19.55 -18.72
CA THR A 203 13.02 19.86 -17.63
C THR A 203 13.56 19.33 -16.31
N SER A 204 13.67 20.18 -15.30
CA SER A 204 14.04 19.77 -13.93
C SER A 204 12.84 19.27 -13.13
N ARG A 205 11.62 19.42 -13.67
CA ARG A 205 10.37 19.03 -13.03
C ARG A 205 9.43 18.40 -14.05
N GLU A 206 8.91 17.23 -13.72
CA GLU A 206 7.86 16.54 -14.47
C GLU A 206 6.84 15.98 -13.52
N VAL A 207 5.59 16.04 -13.89
CA VAL A 207 4.47 15.52 -13.11
C VAL A 207 3.61 14.64 -13.99
N VAL A 208 3.41 13.39 -13.56
CA VAL A 208 2.46 12.46 -14.14
C VAL A 208 1.44 12.12 -13.07
N SER A 209 0.16 12.22 -13.40
CA SER A 209 -0.89 11.73 -12.50
C SER A 209 -1.99 11.02 -13.28
N LEU A 210 -2.59 10.02 -12.67
CA LEU A 210 -3.70 9.27 -13.24
C LEU A 210 -4.49 8.58 -12.12
N LYS A 211 -5.69 8.10 -12.44
CA LYS A 211 -6.35 7.08 -11.64
C LYS A 211 -6.46 5.81 -12.45
N PHE A 212 -6.39 4.68 -11.76
CA PHE A 212 -6.55 3.37 -12.40
C PHE A 212 -7.47 2.47 -11.59
N LYS A 213 -8.09 1.52 -12.28
CA LYS A 213 -9.00 0.53 -11.72
C LYS A 213 -8.83 -0.80 -12.43
N THR A 214 -8.59 -1.88 -11.70
CA THR A 214 -8.33 -3.21 -12.27
C THR A 214 -8.74 -4.35 -11.34
N LEU A 215 -8.93 -5.54 -11.92
CA LEU A 215 -9.04 -6.83 -11.20
C LEU A 215 -7.78 -7.68 -11.37
N ARG A 216 -6.82 -7.23 -12.22
CA ARG A 216 -5.57 -7.94 -12.45
C ARG A 216 -4.52 -7.45 -11.46
N ASN A 217 -3.83 -8.38 -10.84
CA ASN A 217 -2.75 -8.06 -9.89
C ASN A 217 -1.43 -7.68 -10.55
N SER A 218 -1.36 -7.67 -11.88
CA SER A 218 -0.15 -7.34 -12.64
C SER A 218 -0.47 -6.64 -13.95
N GLY A 219 0.40 -5.71 -14.38
CA GLY A 219 0.29 -5.00 -15.64
C GLY A 219 1.06 -3.68 -15.66
N THR A 220 1.54 -3.25 -16.82
CA THR A 220 2.25 -1.98 -16.99
C THR A 220 1.26 -0.83 -17.14
N LEU A 221 1.23 0.08 -16.16
CA LEU A 221 0.39 1.28 -16.19
C LEU A 221 0.97 2.35 -17.11
N LEU A 222 2.28 2.60 -16.97
CA LEU A 222 2.96 3.68 -17.65
C LEU A 222 4.43 3.34 -17.87
N HIS A 223 4.94 3.69 -19.05
CA HIS A 223 6.35 3.60 -19.40
C HIS A 223 6.81 4.88 -20.08
N ALA A 224 7.82 5.52 -19.51
CA ALA A 224 8.49 6.67 -20.08
C ALA A 224 9.83 6.23 -20.67
N GLU A 225 10.08 6.54 -21.94
CA GLU A 225 11.34 6.25 -22.62
C GLU A 225 11.99 7.56 -23.08
N GLY A 226 13.28 7.68 -22.88
CA GLY A 226 14.08 8.82 -23.28
C GLY A 226 15.33 8.42 -24.05
N GLU A 227 16.27 9.34 -24.13
CA GLU A 227 17.50 9.15 -24.89
C GLU A 227 18.33 7.96 -24.39
N ARG A 228 19.05 7.30 -25.32
CA ARG A 228 19.97 6.19 -25.05
C ARG A 228 19.30 4.94 -24.44
N GLY A 229 17.97 4.78 -24.60
CA GLY A 229 17.23 3.64 -24.07
C GLY A 229 17.05 3.66 -22.55
N ARG A 230 17.17 4.82 -21.93
CA ARG A 230 16.80 5.01 -20.53
C ARG A 230 15.28 4.96 -20.40
N GLY A 231 14.77 4.26 -19.41
CA GLY A 231 13.35 4.11 -19.21
C GLY A 231 12.95 4.08 -17.74
N LEU A 232 11.75 4.57 -17.46
CA LEU A 232 11.10 4.50 -16.17
C LEU A 232 9.72 3.89 -16.36
N SER A 233 9.44 2.81 -15.63
CA SER A 233 8.16 2.12 -15.71
C SER A 233 7.43 2.14 -14.37
N LEU A 234 6.12 2.28 -14.44
CA LEU A 234 5.19 2.05 -13.35
C LEU A 234 4.39 0.79 -13.66
N GLU A 235 4.62 -0.24 -12.88
CA GLU A 235 4.03 -1.55 -13.08
C GLU A 235 3.30 -2.03 -11.84
N LEU A 236 2.16 -2.65 -12.07
CA LEU A 236 1.46 -3.37 -11.03
C LEU A 236 2.00 -4.80 -10.97
N GLU A 237 2.45 -5.23 -9.81
CA GLU A 237 2.88 -6.60 -9.55
C GLU A 237 2.37 -7.09 -8.19
N ARG A 238 1.65 -8.22 -8.20
CA ARG A 238 1.03 -8.80 -7.01
C ARG A 238 0.18 -7.79 -6.22
N GLY A 239 -0.58 -6.95 -6.94
CA GLY A 239 -1.44 -5.93 -6.35
C GLY A 239 -0.72 -4.77 -5.65
N LYS A 240 0.58 -4.57 -5.94
CA LYS A 240 1.40 -3.44 -5.49
C LYS A 240 1.94 -2.69 -6.69
N LEU A 241 2.07 -1.39 -6.57
CA LEU A 241 2.72 -0.57 -7.59
C LEU A 241 4.24 -0.64 -7.42
N GLN A 242 4.95 -0.92 -8.49
CA GLN A 242 6.41 -0.90 -8.55
C GLN A 242 6.90 0.20 -9.46
N LEU A 243 7.95 0.89 -9.03
CA LEU A 243 8.71 1.84 -9.83
C LEU A 243 10.00 1.15 -10.28
N LEU A 244 10.14 0.98 -11.58
CA LEU A 244 11.27 0.31 -12.21
C LEU A 244 12.08 1.29 -13.06
N LEU A 245 13.40 1.19 -12.98
CA LEU A 245 14.34 1.97 -13.75
C LEU A 245 15.11 1.08 -14.71
N ARG A 246 15.17 1.45 -15.98
CA ARG A 246 15.98 0.77 -17.00
C ARG A 246 17.13 1.67 -17.45
N GLN A 247 18.35 1.13 -17.45
CA GLN A 247 19.56 1.81 -17.93
C GLN A 247 20.06 1.13 -19.21
N GLY A 248 19.92 1.82 -20.37
CA GLY A 248 20.51 1.38 -21.65
C GLY A 248 19.62 0.49 -22.52
N ARG A 249 20.06 0.29 -23.79
CA ARG A 249 19.34 -0.45 -24.85
C ARG A 249 19.59 -1.96 -24.88
N THR A 250 20.51 -2.46 -24.06
CA THR A 250 20.82 -3.90 -24.05
C THR A 250 19.70 -4.67 -23.35
N SER A 251 19.12 -5.63 -24.04
CA SER A 251 18.05 -6.51 -23.53
C SER A 251 18.48 -7.40 -22.35
N SER A 252 19.73 -7.33 -21.94
CA SER A 252 20.33 -8.15 -20.86
C SER A 252 20.35 -7.47 -19.50
N SER A 253 20.04 -6.17 -19.38
CA SER A 253 19.98 -5.50 -18.07
C SER A 253 18.57 -5.62 -17.50
N GLU A 254 18.40 -6.40 -16.44
CA GLU A 254 17.16 -6.43 -15.68
C GLU A 254 16.82 -5.03 -15.14
N PRO A 255 15.53 -4.62 -15.20
CA PRO A 255 15.13 -3.34 -14.67
C PRO A 255 15.34 -3.30 -13.14
N ARG A 256 16.00 -2.24 -12.66
CA ARG A 256 16.20 -2.03 -11.22
C ARG A 256 14.92 -1.52 -10.57
N ARG A 257 14.42 -2.23 -9.58
CA ARG A 257 13.30 -1.76 -8.75
C ARG A 257 13.79 -0.69 -7.78
N LEU A 258 13.19 0.50 -7.83
CA LEU A 258 13.47 1.62 -6.93
C LEU A 258 12.53 1.64 -5.72
N SER A 259 11.25 1.31 -5.93
CA SER A 259 10.23 1.36 -4.87
C SER A 259 9.10 0.38 -5.15
N SER A 260 8.36 0.04 -4.09
CA SER A 260 7.12 -0.73 -4.15
C SER A 260 6.12 -0.14 -3.16
N LEU A 261 5.04 0.46 -3.65
CA LEU A 261 4.07 1.20 -2.84
C LEU A 261 2.64 0.70 -3.07
N GLY A 262 1.80 0.85 -2.03
CA GLY A 262 0.42 0.40 -2.04
C GLY A 262 0.26 -1.10 -1.79
N SER A 263 -0.99 -1.56 -1.69
CA SER A 263 -1.35 -2.95 -1.48
C SER A 263 -2.79 -3.18 -1.89
N LEU A 264 -3.10 -4.38 -2.36
CA LEU A 264 -4.45 -4.77 -2.79
C LEU A 264 -5.05 -3.87 -3.89
N LEU A 265 -4.20 -3.26 -4.72
CA LEU A 265 -4.60 -2.31 -5.77
C LEU A 265 -5.36 -2.95 -6.94
N ASP A 266 -5.61 -4.26 -6.86
CA ASP A 266 -6.43 -5.07 -7.78
C ASP A 266 -7.85 -5.32 -7.22
N ASP A 267 -8.37 -4.40 -6.41
CA ASP A 267 -9.64 -4.49 -5.70
C ASP A 267 -10.86 -3.99 -6.51
N ARG A 268 -10.62 -3.55 -7.77
CA ARG A 268 -11.64 -2.99 -8.67
C ARG A 268 -12.18 -1.62 -8.23
N HIS A 269 -11.46 -0.90 -7.39
CA HIS A 269 -11.74 0.49 -7.07
C HIS A 269 -10.75 1.42 -7.75
N TRP A 270 -11.12 2.69 -7.84
CA TRP A 270 -10.23 3.72 -8.37
C TRP A 270 -9.12 4.02 -7.36
N HIS A 271 -7.89 3.90 -7.81
CA HIS A 271 -6.68 4.28 -7.09
C HIS A 271 -6.02 5.46 -7.76
N HIS A 272 -5.62 6.44 -6.97
CA HIS A 272 -4.87 7.59 -7.44
C HIS A 272 -3.38 7.29 -7.48
N LEU A 273 -2.73 7.65 -8.58
CA LEU A 273 -1.30 7.54 -8.79
C LEU A 273 -0.75 8.89 -9.22
N ALA A 274 0.31 9.36 -8.56
CA ALA A 274 1.07 10.52 -9.00
C ALA A 274 2.57 10.28 -8.88
N VAL A 275 3.32 10.76 -9.86
CA VAL A 275 4.77 10.77 -9.88
C VAL A 275 5.23 12.19 -10.16
N GLU A 276 5.97 12.78 -9.25
CA GLU A 276 6.57 14.09 -9.42
C GLU A 276 8.09 13.94 -9.34
N ARG A 277 8.78 14.21 -10.43
CA ARG A 277 10.24 14.29 -10.47
C ARG A 277 10.68 15.74 -10.24
N ARG A 278 11.63 15.93 -9.33
CA ARG A 278 12.32 17.21 -9.09
C ARG A 278 13.81 16.95 -9.02
N SER A 279 14.53 17.29 -10.08
CA SER A 279 15.98 17.07 -10.19
C SER A 279 16.36 15.61 -9.84
N SER A 280 17.06 15.37 -8.74
CA SER A 280 17.53 14.06 -8.28
C SER A 280 16.53 13.30 -7.41
N HIS A 281 15.34 13.84 -7.15
CA HIS A 281 14.33 13.22 -6.31
C HIS A 281 13.05 12.96 -7.10
N LEU A 282 12.38 11.89 -6.74
CA LEU A 282 11.08 11.51 -7.27
C LEU A 282 10.12 11.24 -6.11
N ASN A 283 8.98 11.91 -6.10
CA ASN A 283 7.89 11.61 -5.18
C ASN A 283 6.91 10.67 -5.89
N LEU A 284 6.73 9.47 -5.34
CA LEU A 284 5.74 8.52 -5.79
C LEU A 284 4.57 8.52 -4.80
N THR A 285 3.37 8.81 -5.29
CA THR A 285 2.14 8.83 -4.49
C THR A 285 1.18 7.77 -4.99
N VAL A 286 0.68 6.94 -4.08
CA VAL A 286 -0.43 6.00 -4.33
C VAL A 286 -1.49 6.26 -3.27
N ASP A 287 -2.68 6.67 -3.72
CA ASP A 287 -3.79 7.11 -2.86
C ASP A 287 -3.34 8.21 -1.88
N LYS A 288 -3.14 7.87 -0.62
CA LYS A 288 -2.75 8.80 0.46
C LYS A 288 -1.27 8.73 0.82
N HIS A 289 -0.55 7.73 0.32
CA HIS A 289 0.82 7.44 0.71
C HIS A 289 1.80 7.99 -0.31
N THR A 290 2.74 8.80 0.14
CA THR A 290 3.81 9.36 -0.69
C THR A 290 5.16 8.90 -0.17
N GLU A 291 5.97 8.35 -1.07
CA GLU A 291 7.35 7.98 -0.83
C GLU A 291 8.28 8.89 -1.63
N ARG A 292 9.33 9.39 -0.97
CA ARG A 292 10.38 10.18 -1.61
C ARG A 292 11.55 9.28 -1.94
N ILE A 293 11.91 9.21 -3.22
CA ILE A 293 12.91 8.30 -3.77
C ILE A 293 14.04 9.11 -4.38
N GLN A 294 15.28 8.76 -4.05
CA GLN A 294 16.43 9.32 -4.71
C GLN A 294 16.70 8.55 -6.01
N ILE A 295 16.83 9.27 -7.12
CA ILE A 295 17.14 8.67 -8.43
C ILE A 295 18.60 8.91 -8.79
N PRO A 296 19.21 8.01 -9.59
CA PRO A 296 20.58 8.20 -10.06
C PRO A 296 20.77 9.52 -10.81
N ALA A 297 21.94 10.13 -10.68
CA ALA A 297 22.25 11.44 -11.26
C ALA A 297 22.02 11.52 -12.78
N GLU A 298 22.13 10.39 -13.48
CA GLU A 298 21.87 10.25 -14.92
C GLU A 298 20.42 10.54 -15.32
N PHE A 299 19.48 10.45 -14.38
CA PHE A 299 18.05 10.73 -14.57
C PHE A 299 17.62 12.09 -14.02
N SER A 300 18.53 12.87 -13.44
CA SER A 300 18.22 14.19 -12.91
C SER A 300 17.86 15.20 -14.00
N HIS A 301 18.47 15.04 -15.21
CA HIS A 301 18.24 15.88 -16.41
C HIS A 301 17.92 14.98 -17.62
N TRP A 302 16.92 14.13 -17.48
CA TRP A 302 16.53 13.18 -18.49
C TRP A 302 15.40 13.72 -19.35
N HIS A 303 15.55 13.62 -20.68
CA HIS A 303 14.51 13.97 -21.64
C HIS A 303 13.65 12.75 -21.96
N ILE A 304 12.37 12.84 -21.64
CA ILE A 304 11.37 11.86 -22.06
C ILE A 304 11.01 12.18 -23.52
N GLN A 305 11.17 11.19 -24.40
CA GLN A 305 10.82 11.30 -25.83
C GLN A 305 9.45 10.66 -26.11
N GLN A 306 9.10 9.64 -25.35
CA GLN A 306 7.86 8.90 -25.50
C GLN A 306 7.31 8.47 -24.16
N LEU A 307 5.99 8.61 -24.02
CA LEU A 307 5.23 8.09 -22.89
C LEU A 307 4.23 7.06 -23.42
N SER A 308 4.31 5.81 -22.93
CA SER A 308 3.39 4.73 -23.25
C SER A 308 2.51 4.43 -22.06
N VAL A 309 1.22 4.36 -22.25
CA VAL A 309 0.21 4.11 -21.21
C VAL A 309 -0.49 2.79 -21.53
N GLY A 310 -0.48 1.85 -20.57
CA GLY A 310 -1.13 0.54 -20.70
C GLY A 310 -0.25 -0.61 -21.18
N ALA A 311 0.81 -0.33 -21.94
CA ALA A 311 1.80 -1.32 -22.34
C ALA A 311 3.13 -0.64 -22.70
N VAL A 312 4.22 -1.39 -22.69
CA VAL A 312 5.53 -0.88 -23.11
C VAL A 312 5.64 -0.89 -24.62
N GLN A 313 5.91 0.27 -25.19
CA GLN A 313 6.25 0.43 -26.61
C GLN A 313 7.65 1.02 -26.71
N SER A 314 8.56 0.34 -27.39
CA SER A 314 9.92 0.86 -27.62
C SER A 314 9.96 1.79 -28.82
N LEU A 315 10.77 2.85 -28.73
CA LEU A 315 11.03 3.81 -29.82
C LEU A 315 11.47 3.06 -31.09
N GLY A 316 10.72 3.21 -32.18
CA GLY A 316 11.01 2.58 -33.48
C GLY A 316 10.42 1.17 -33.69
N SER A 317 9.74 0.58 -32.70
CA SER A 317 9.05 -0.70 -32.85
C SER A 317 7.55 -0.49 -33.11
N GLN A 318 7.04 -1.11 -34.18
CA GLN A 318 5.58 -1.15 -34.42
C GLN A 318 4.89 -2.32 -33.71
N LYS A 319 5.63 -3.20 -33.05
CA LYS A 319 5.07 -4.32 -32.30
C LYS A 319 5.29 -4.14 -30.80
N PRO A 320 4.28 -4.43 -29.96
CA PRO A 320 4.48 -4.47 -28.52
C PRO A 320 5.57 -5.49 -28.16
N VAL A 321 6.42 -5.14 -27.20
CA VAL A 321 7.39 -6.11 -26.67
C VAL A 321 6.60 -7.16 -25.89
N VAL A 322 6.49 -8.35 -26.48
CA VAL A 322 5.64 -9.47 -26.01
C VAL A 322 6.01 -9.98 -24.61
N SER A 323 7.13 -9.57 -24.06
CA SER A 323 7.62 -10.02 -22.74
C SER A 323 7.04 -9.28 -21.53
N GLN A 324 6.31 -8.18 -21.73
CA GLN A 324 5.72 -7.40 -20.64
C GLN A 324 4.19 -7.47 -20.69
N ARG A 325 3.59 -7.78 -19.55
CA ARG A 325 2.13 -7.87 -19.42
C ARG A 325 1.55 -6.47 -19.48
N GLY A 326 0.73 -6.16 -20.48
CA GLY A 326 0.00 -4.92 -20.58
C GLY A 326 -1.05 -4.78 -19.47
N PHE A 327 -1.45 -3.55 -19.19
CA PHE A 327 -2.48 -3.24 -18.20
C PHE A 327 -3.87 -3.58 -18.73
N HIS A 328 -4.62 -4.35 -17.96
CA HIS A 328 -6.02 -4.66 -18.24
C HIS A 328 -6.92 -3.98 -17.18
N GLY A 329 -7.71 -3.01 -17.60
CA GLY A 329 -8.56 -2.24 -16.71
C GLY A 329 -8.90 -0.87 -17.27
N CYS A 330 -9.28 0.04 -16.40
CA CYS A 330 -9.64 1.42 -16.76
C CYS A 330 -8.62 2.40 -16.20
N LEU A 331 -8.35 3.45 -16.98
CA LEU A 331 -7.56 4.62 -16.55
C LEU A 331 -8.44 5.86 -16.65
N GLU A 332 -8.23 6.81 -15.74
CA GLU A 332 -8.98 8.05 -15.67
C GLU A 332 -8.02 9.22 -15.50
N ASN A 333 -8.26 10.31 -16.26
CA ASN A 333 -7.51 11.56 -16.18
C ASN A 333 -5.98 11.34 -16.19
N VAL A 334 -5.45 10.76 -17.27
CA VAL A 334 -4.01 10.58 -17.46
C VAL A 334 -3.40 11.93 -17.83
N LEU A 335 -2.78 12.58 -16.84
CA LEU A 335 -2.20 13.91 -16.98
C LEU A 335 -0.67 13.83 -17.04
N PHE A 336 -0.07 14.47 -18.02
CA PHE A 336 1.37 14.70 -18.11
C PHE A 336 1.65 16.20 -18.14
N ASN A 337 2.29 16.74 -17.10
CA ASN A 337 2.51 18.17 -16.91
C ASN A 337 1.24 19.02 -17.08
N GLY A 338 0.09 18.50 -16.62
CA GLY A 338 -1.22 19.14 -16.75
C GLY A 338 -1.96 18.87 -18.07
N LEU A 339 -1.34 18.24 -19.05
CA LEU A 339 -1.95 17.89 -20.33
C LEU A 339 -2.68 16.54 -20.21
N ASN A 340 -3.97 16.49 -20.56
CA ASN A 340 -4.79 15.28 -20.50
C ASN A 340 -4.60 14.42 -21.77
N LEU A 341 -3.88 13.30 -21.61
CA LEU A 341 -3.56 12.42 -22.75
C LEU A 341 -4.78 11.67 -23.29
N ILE A 342 -5.81 11.43 -22.47
CA ILE A 342 -7.04 10.77 -22.90
C ILE A 342 -7.88 11.74 -23.75
N ASP A 343 -7.94 13.00 -23.36
CA ASP A 343 -8.64 14.02 -24.12
C ASP A 343 -8.00 14.23 -25.50
N LEU A 344 -6.66 14.33 -25.57
CA LEU A 344 -5.92 14.38 -26.83
C LEU A 344 -6.21 13.15 -27.71
N ALA A 345 -6.25 11.95 -27.11
CA ALA A 345 -6.56 10.73 -27.83
C ALA A 345 -7.99 10.73 -28.41
N LYS A 346 -8.98 11.23 -27.68
CA LYS A 346 -10.37 11.41 -28.15
C LYS A 346 -10.46 12.35 -29.34
N HIS A 347 -9.70 13.43 -29.33
CA HIS A 347 -9.66 14.43 -30.41
C HIS A 347 -8.72 14.03 -31.56
N LYS A 348 -8.10 12.83 -31.51
CA LYS A 348 -7.17 12.31 -32.53
C LYS A 348 -5.98 13.25 -32.78
N ASP A 349 -5.44 13.83 -31.71
CA ASP A 349 -4.24 14.66 -31.80
C ASP A 349 -3.06 13.85 -32.39
N HIS A 350 -2.26 14.48 -33.24
CA HIS A 350 -1.13 13.86 -33.95
C HIS A 350 -0.03 13.34 -33.04
N GLN A 351 0.06 13.85 -31.81
CA GLN A 351 1.03 13.42 -30.80
C GLN A 351 0.63 12.11 -30.13
N VAL A 352 -0.65 11.69 -30.20
CA VAL A 352 -1.15 10.46 -29.57
C VAL A 352 -1.48 9.41 -30.61
N THR A 353 -0.92 8.22 -30.43
CA THR A 353 -1.21 7.04 -31.25
C THR A 353 -1.90 5.99 -30.40
N LEU A 354 -3.06 5.49 -30.86
CA LEU A 354 -3.77 4.38 -30.24
C LEU A 354 -3.29 3.07 -30.84
N MET A 355 -3.01 2.09 -29.97
CA MET A 355 -2.58 0.75 -30.34
C MET A 355 -3.55 -0.27 -29.76
N GLY A 356 -4.01 -1.21 -30.60
CA GLY A 356 -4.96 -2.24 -30.18
C GLY A 356 -6.40 -1.73 -29.98
N ASN A 357 -7.20 -2.46 -29.21
CA ASN A 357 -8.60 -2.15 -28.95
C ASN A 357 -8.73 -1.23 -27.72
N VAL A 358 -8.68 0.07 -27.94
CA VAL A 358 -8.84 1.10 -26.91
C VAL A 358 -10.30 1.58 -26.90
N THR A 359 -10.95 1.57 -25.74
CA THR A 359 -12.32 2.07 -25.56
C THR A 359 -12.32 3.33 -24.67
N PHE A 360 -13.10 4.35 -25.05
CA PHE A 360 -13.25 5.56 -24.21
C PHE A 360 -14.42 5.45 -23.22
N SER A 361 -14.52 4.28 -22.62
CA SER A 361 -15.48 3.95 -21.57
C SER A 361 -14.90 2.90 -20.63
N CYS A 362 -15.43 2.81 -19.43
CA CYS A 362 -15.04 1.79 -18.46
C CYS A 362 -16.21 0.79 -18.30
N ALA A 363 -16.34 -0.11 -19.27
CA ALA A 363 -17.31 -1.21 -19.22
C ALA A 363 -16.62 -2.44 -18.62
N GLU A 364 -17.11 -2.92 -17.49
CA GLU A 364 -16.56 -4.08 -16.80
C GLU A 364 -17.61 -5.17 -16.64
N SER A 365 -17.19 -6.44 -16.77
CA SER A 365 -18.03 -7.57 -16.41
C SER A 365 -18.36 -7.54 -14.92
N VAL A 366 -19.61 -7.80 -14.56
CA VAL A 366 -20.04 -7.86 -13.16
C VAL A 366 -19.38 -9.09 -12.50
N SER A 367 -18.56 -8.84 -11.48
CA SER A 367 -17.99 -9.89 -10.62
C SER A 367 -18.27 -9.51 -9.18
N VAL A 368 -19.09 -10.32 -8.51
CA VAL A 368 -19.47 -10.11 -7.11
C VAL A 368 -18.58 -10.96 -6.22
N ALA A 369 -18.06 -10.35 -5.15
CA ALA A 369 -17.33 -11.05 -4.09
C ALA A 369 -18.20 -11.14 -2.83
N VAL A 370 -17.94 -12.14 -2.01
CA VAL A 370 -18.53 -12.30 -0.68
C VAL A 370 -17.45 -12.33 0.37
N THR A 371 -17.63 -11.56 1.46
CA THR A 371 -16.73 -11.53 2.61
C THR A 371 -17.28 -12.41 3.73
N PHE A 372 -16.40 -13.21 4.32
CA PHE A 372 -16.61 -13.99 5.53
C PHE A 372 -15.87 -13.29 6.69
N PRO A 373 -16.53 -12.44 7.48
CA PRO A 373 -15.82 -11.60 8.47
C PRO A 373 -15.44 -12.34 9.75
N GLY A 374 -16.12 -13.44 10.11
CA GLY A 374 -15.81 -14.10 11.37
C GLY A 374 -16.70 -15.26 11.75
N PRO A 375 -16.81 -15.55 13.06
CA PRO A 375 -17.63 -16.63 13.59
C PRO A 375 -19.08 -16.54 13.08
N GLN A 376 -19.70 -17.67 12.86
CA GLN A 376 -21.07 -17.80 12.32
C GLN A 376 -21.23 -17.35 10.86
N SER A 377 -20.12 -17.04 10.14
CA SER A 377 -20.16 -16.77 8.71
C SER A 377 -20.22 -18.08 7.94
N PHE A 378 -21.29 -18.26 7.15
CA PHE A 378 -21.39 -19.38 6.22
C PHE A 378 -22.30 -19.04 5.05
N LEU A 379 -22.07 -19.73 3.92
CA LEU A 379 -22.94 -19.74 2.75
C LEU A 379 -23.31 -21.19 2.47
N GLN A 380 -24.62 -21.50 2.51
CA GLN A 380 -25.18 -22.80 2.14
C GLN A 380 -25.82 -22.68 0.76
N LEU A 381 -25.37 -23.50 -0.18
CA LEU A 381 -25.95 -23.62 -1.51
C LEU A 381 -26.55 -25.02 -1.71
N PRO A 382 -27.63 -25.15 -2.49
CA PRO A 382 -28.12 -26.45 -2.91
C PRO A 382 -27.07 -27.13 -3.78
N GLY A 383 -26.91 -28.44 -3.68
CA GLY A 383 -26.12 -29.22 -4.60
C GLY A 383 -26.68 -29.13 -6.01
N ALA A 384 -25.82 -29.24 -7.03
CA ALA A 384 -26.25 -29.20 -8.41
C ALA A 384 -27.18 -30.38 -8.73
N THR A 385 -28.27 -30.10 -9.44
CA THR A 385 -29.19 -31.14 -9.94
C THR A 385 -28.44 -32.04 -10.92
N ALA A 386 -28.40 -33.32 -10.65
CA ALA A 386 -27.80 -34.33 -11.54
C ALA A 386 -28.56 -34.39 -12.88
N SER A 387 -28.44 -33.36 -13.70
CA SER A 387 -28.88 -33.41 -15.10
C SER A 387 -27.78 -33.86 -16.06
N SER A 388 -26.55 -34.01 -15.57
CA SER A 388 -25.47 -34.52 -16.38
C SER A 388 -25.32 -36.03 -16.23
N SER A 389 -25.73 -36.75 -17.28
CA SER A 389 -25.55 -38.19 -17.47
C SER A 389 -24.07 -38.67 -17.42
N SER A 390 -23.12 -37.81 -17.06
CA SER A 390 -21.67 -38.08 -17.10
C SER A 390 -21.04 -38.48 -15.77
N GLY A 391 -21.77 -38.39 -14.63
CA GLY A 391 -21.20 -38.77 -13.31
C GLY A 391 -19.95 -37.96 -12.90
N SER A 392 -19.79 -36.74 -13.42
CA SER A 392 -18.73 -35.82 -13.07
C SER A 392 -19.28 -34.63 -12.31
N VAL A 393 -18.61 -34.20 -11.26
CA VAL A 393 -18.94 -33.00 -10.47
C VAL A 393 -17.74 -32.09 -10.42
N SER A 394 -17.95 -30.79 -10.63
CA SER A 394 -16.93 -29.77 -10.45
C SER A 394 -17.41 -28.65 -9.53
N VAL A 395 -16.58 -28.26 -8.58
CA VAL A 395 -16.76 -27.09 -7.75
C VAL A 395 -15.55 -26.18 -7.91
N GLY A 396 -15.78 -24.94 -8.30
CA GLY A 396 -14.73 -23.95 -8.48
C GLY A 396 -15.04 -22.65 -7.74
N PHE A 397 -14.02 -21.98 -7.25
CA PHE A 397 -14.11 -20.64 -6.69
C PHE A 397 -12.74 -19.98 -6.62
N GLN A 398 -12.74 -18.65 -6.38
CA GLN A 398 -11.53 -17.95 -5.97
C GLN A 398 -11.69 -17.50 -4.53
N PHE A 399 -10.62 -17.56 -3.76
CA PHE A 399 -10.57 -17.05 -2.39
C PHE A 399 -9.36 -16.12 -2.19
N ARG A 400 -9.46 -15.26 -1.16
CA ARG A 400 -8.43 -14.29 -0.77
C ARG A 400 -8.42 -14.17 0.75
N THR A 401 -7.29 -14.38 1.40
CA THR A 401 -7.18 -14.35 2.86
C THR A 401 -5.77 -14.01 3.35
N TRP A 402 -5.66 -13.58 4.61
CA TRP A 402 -4.40 -13.50 5.36
C TRP A 402 -4.19 -14.68 6.32
N ASN A 403 -5.23 -15.45 6.58
CA ASN A 403 -5.18 -16.53 7.55
C ASN A 403 -4.57 -17.79 6.93
N LYS A 404 -3.73 -18.49 7.73
CA LYS A 404 -3.10 -19.74 7.33
C LYS A 404 -4.02 -20.96 7.41
N ALA A 405 -5.17 -20.82 8.09
CA ALA A 405 -6.10 -21.91 8.34
C ALA A 405 -7.56 -21.45 8.21
N GLY A 406 -8.46 -22.33 7.81
CA GLY A 406 -9.88 -22.09 7.74
C GLY A 406 -10.62 -23.05 6.81
N LEU A 407 -11.88 -23.38 7.14
CA LEU A 407 -12.74 -24.24 6.33
C LEU A 407 -13.20 -23.47 5.07
N LEU A 408 -12.85 -23.96 3.88
CA LEU A 408 -13.29 -23.37 2.61
C LEU A 408 -14.64 -23.92 2.14
N LEU A 409 -14.79 -25.26 2.18
CA LEU A 409 -15.98 -25.96 1.70
C LEU A 409 -16.16 -27.27 2.47
N THR A 410 -17.39 -27.59 2.82
CA THR A 410 -17.75 -28.92 3.34
C THR A 410 -19.08 -29.38 2.76
N PHE A 411 -19.25 -30.69 2.62
CA PHE A 411 -20.49 -31.33 2.20
C PHE A 411 -20.49 -32.80 2.55
N ASP A 412 -21.69 -33.37 2.68
CA ASP A 412 -21.87 -34.80 2.93
C ASP A 412 -21.83 -35.58 1.63
N LEU A 413 -21.23 -36.77 1.71
CA LEU A 413 -21.25 -37.74 0.62
C LEU A 413 -22.54 -38.58 0.67
N PRO A 414 -23.16 -38.87 -0.48
CA PRO A 414 -24.43 -39.59 -0.52
C PRO A 414 -24.30 -40.99 0.04
N GLN A 415 -25.45 -41.56 0.43
CA GLN A 415 -25.60 -42.94 0.95
C GLN A 415 -24.71 -43.26 2.18
N GLY A 416 -24.49 -42.26 3.06
CA GLY A 416 -23.62 -42.43 4.23
C GLY A 416 -22.15 -42.61 3.88
N GLY A 417 -21.72 -42.12 2.71
CA GLY A 417 -20.34 -42.16 2.21
C GLY A 417 -19.34 -41.36 3.03
N GLY A 418 -19.79 -40.53 3.97
CA GLY A 418 -18.96 -39.69 4.84
C GLY A 418 -19.07 -38.20 4.56
N VAL A 419 -18.11 -37.44 5.07
CA VAL A 419 -18.03 -35.98 4.91
C VAL A 419 -16.73 -35.61 4.18
N ALA A 420 -16.82 -34.65 3.28
CA ALA A 420 -15.68 -34.06 2.61
C ALA A 420 -15.41 -32.65 3.17
N TRP A 421 -14.16 -32.38 3.50
CA TRP A 421 -13.69 -31.08 3.96
C TRP A 421 -12.58 -30.57 3.03
N LEU A 422 -12.79 -29.41 2.45
CA LEU A 422 -11.77 -28.63 1.77
C LEU A 422 -11.41 -27.44 2.65
N TYR A 423 -10.18 -27.36 3.11
CA TYR A 423 -9.75 -26.39 4.11
C TYR A 423 -8.33 -25.92 3.89
N LEU A 424 -8.01 -24.74 4.46
CA LEU A 424 -6.65 -24.23 4.56
C LEU A 424 -5.99 -24.77 5.84
N SER A 425 -4.77 -25.24 5.71
CA SER A 425 -3.89 -25.61 6.80
C SER A 425 -2.46 -25.24 6.41
N GLU A 426 -1.77 -24.48 7.27
CA GLU A 426 -0.41 -23.98 7.01
C GLU A 426 -0.28 -23.26 5.66
N ALA A 427 -1.29 -22.46 5.31
CA ALA A 427 -1.39 -21.73 4.05
C ALA A 427 -1.37 -22.62 2.79
N ARG A 428 -1.85 -23.85 2.88
CA ARG A 428 -2.07 -24.80 1.79
C ARG A 428 -3.52 -25.26 1.76
N VAL A 429 -4.07 -25.52 0.58
CA VAL A 429 -5.38 -26.15 0.44
C VAL A 429 -5.23 -27.66 0.67
N ARG A 430 -6.07 -28.21 1.55
CA ARG A 430 -6.16 -29.62 1.81
C ARG A 430 -7.60 -30.11 1.63
N LEU A 431 -7.76 -31.27 1.01
CA LEU A 431 -9.02 -32.00 0.92
C LEU A 431 -8.92 -33.27 1.76
N GLN A 432 -9.85 -33.45 2.65
CA GLN A 432 -9.93 -34.67 3.48
C GLN A 432 -11.34 -35.26 3.36
N VAL A 433 -11.42 -36.57 3.15
CA VAL A 433 -12.67 -37.32 3.14
C VAL A 433 -12.69 -38.26 4.33
N HIS A 434 -13.71 -38.16 5.15
CA HIS A 434 -13.91 -38.96 6.36
C HIS A 434 -15.14 -39.82 6.27
N LYS A 435 -15.01 -41.10 6.73
CA LYS A 435 -16.14 -42.01 6.92
C LYS A 435 -15.95 -42.76 8.23
N ALA A 436 -16.99 -42.85 9.04
CA ALA A 436 -17.02 -43.60 10.32
C ALA A 436 -15.81 -43.28 11.23
N GLY A 437 -15.40 -41.99 11.29
CA GLY A 437 -14.29 -41.53 12.14
C GLY A 437 -12.88 -41.80 11.60
N ARG A 438 -12.75 -42.32 10.37
CA ARG A 438 -11.45 -42.59 9.73
C ARG A 438 -11.29 -41.70 8.47
N ALA A 439 -10.09 -41.14 8.30
CA ALA A 439 -9.71 -40.48 7.07
C ALA A 439 -9.53 -41.53 5.96
N LEU A 440 -10.30 -41.41 4.89
CA LEU A 440 -10.21 -42.28 3.73
C LEU A 440 -9.26 -41.73 2.67
N LEU A 441 -9.15 -40.43 2.60
CA LEU A 441 -8.39 -39.73 1.57
C LEU A 441 -7.90 -38.39 2.10
N GLU A 442 -6.66 -38.04 1.81
CA GLU A 442 -6.12 -36.69 2.00
C GLU A 442 -5.33 -36.26 0.77
N LEU A 443 -5.62 -35.05 0.26
CA LEU A 443 -4.93 -34.42 -0.86
C LEU A 443 -4.52 -33.02 -0.46
N GLY A 444 -3.41 -32.51 -0.99
CA GLY A 444 -2.93 -31.16 -0.75
C GLY A 444 -2.45 -30.46 -2.00
N ALA A 445 -2.66 -29.14 -2.08
CA ALA A 445 -2.26 -28.32 -3.22
C ALA A 445 -1.89 -26.88 -2.80
N GLY A 446 -1.03 -26.24 -3.59
CA GLY A 446 -0.59 -24.87 -3.41
C GLY A 446 0.35 -24.66 -2.24
N SER A 447 0.85 -23.45 -2.06
CA SER A 447 1.71 -23.02 -0.95
C SER A 447 1.60 -21.51 -0.76
N ALA A 448 1.76 -21.03 0.48
CA ALA A 448 1.73 -19.62 0.85
C ALA A 448 0.47 -18.87 0.36
N LEU A 449 -0.69 -19.53 0.39
CA LEU A 449 -1.96 -19.02 -0.14
C LEU A 449 -2.64 -17.98 0.77
N ASN A 450 -1.97 -17.55 1.83
CA ASN A 450 -2.40 -16.50 2.75
C ASN A 450 -1.69 -15.16 2.51
N ASP A 451 -1.37 -14.86 1.26
CA ASP A 451 -0.60 -13.68 0.84
C ASP A 451 -1.48 -12.47 0.45
N GLY A 452 -2.79 -12.58 0.68
CA GLY A 452 -3.75 -11.54 0.32
C GLY A 452 -4.03 -11.42 -1.17
N GLN A 453 -3.59 -12.37 -2.00
CA GLN A 453 -3.92 -12.43 -3.42
C GLN A 453 -5.14 -13.32 -3.68
N TRP A 454 -5.74 -13.20 -4.85
CA TRP A 454 -6.79 -14.11 -5.29
C TRP A 454 -6.20 -15.42 -5.79
N HIS A 455 -6.58 -16.52 -5.13
CA HIS A 455 -6.20 -17.87 -5.51
C HIS A 455 -7.43 -18.63 -6.03
N SER A 456 -7.27 -19.33 -7.15
CA SER A 456 -8.32 -20.16 -7.72
C SER A 456 -8.22 -21.59 -7.17
N VAL A 457 -9.35 -22.16 -6.82
CA VAL A 457 -9.48 -23.55 -6.39
C VAL A 457 -10.53 -24.26 -7.23
N GLY A 458 -10.16 -25.41 -7.77
CA GLY A 458 -11.06 -26.31 -8.45
C GLY A 458 -11.02 -27.70 -7.82
N LEU A 459 -12.18 -28.22 -7.48
CA LEU A 459 -12.39 -29.59 -7.06
C LEU A 459 -13.12 -30.34 -8.17
N ASN A 460 -12.50 -31.32 -8.78
CA ASN A 460 -13.08 -32.08 -9.88
C ASN A 460 -13.17 -33.55 -9.53
N SER A 461 -14.34 -34.15 -9.80
CA SER A 461 -14.53 -35.60 -9.74
C SER A 461 -14.93 -36.10 -11.12
N ARG A 462 -14.11 -36.97 -11.70
CA ARG A 462 -14.38 -37.62 -13.00
C ARG A 462 -14.05 -39.11 -12.93
N ARG A 463 -15.03 -39.98 -13.25
CA ARG A 463 -14.83 -41.42 -13.33
C ARG A 463 -14.14 -42.02 -12.09
N GLY A 464 -14.55 -41.56 -10.88
CA GLY A 464 -13.95 -42.00 -9.61
C GLY A 464 -12.56 -41.44 -9.28
N ARG A 465 -12.01 -40.55 -10.10
CA ARG A 465 -10.80 -39.80 -9.79
C ARG A 465 -11.15 -38.41 -9.25
N LEU A 466 -10.68 -38.14 -8.06
CA LEU A 466 -10.81 -36.84 -7.38
C LEU A 466 -9.52 -36.05 -7.53
N SER A 467 -9.59 -34.80 -7.95
CA SER A 467 -8.43 -33.91 -8.08
C SER A 467 -8.70 -32.52 -7.55
N ILE A 468 -7.64 -31.91 -7.02
CA ILE A 468 -7.63 -30.51 -6.58
C ILE A 468 -6.70 -29.74 -7.54
N ILE A 469 -7.17 -28.60 -8.01
CA ILE A 469 -6.42 -27.66 -8.82
C ILE A 469 -6.33 -26.34 -8.06
N VAL A 470 -5.13 -25.80 -7.88
CA VAL A 470 -4.91 -24.48 -7.27
C VAL A 470 -4.09 -23.65 -8.26
N ASP A 471 -4.58 -22.45 -8.61
CA ASP A 471 -3.94 -21.52 -9.54
C ASP A 471 -3.55 -22.13 -10.89
N LYS A 472 -4.40 -23.04 -11.40
CA LYS A 472 -4.21 -23.83 -12.64
C LYS A 472 -3.18 -24.94 -12.54
N GLU A 473 -2.57 -25.17 -11.40
CA GLU A 473 -1.67 -26.28 -11.16
C GLU A 473 -2.42 -27.44 -10.50
N GLU A 474 -2.32 -28.63 -11.05
CA GLU A 474 -2.89 -29.84 -10.44
C GLU A 474 -2.00 -30.27 -9.26
N GLY A 475 -2.52 -30.06 -8.03
CA GLY A 475 -1.73 -30.30 -6.82
C GLY A 475 -1.75 -31.75 -6.36
N GLY A 476 -2.84 -32.47 -6.55
CA GLY A 476 -2.97 -33.85 -6.13
C GLY A 476 -4.18 -34.52 -6.72
N SER A 477 -4.07 -35.79 -7.01
CA SER A 477 -5.19 -36.61 -7.48
C SER A 477 -5.14 -38.01 -6.87
N ALA A 478 -6.29 -38.55 -6.54
CA ALA A 478 -6.42 -39.92 -6.04
C ALA A 478 -7.67 -40.60 -6.60
N HIS A 479 -7.60 -41.92 -6.71
CA HIS A 479 -8.76 -42.70 -7.04
C HIS A 479 -9.59 -42.95 -5.79
N ALA A 480 -10.83 -42.45 -5.77
CA ALA A 480 -11.82 -42.81 -4.76
C ALA A 480 -12.51 -44.10 -5.23
N ALA A 481 -12.64 -45.06 -4.31
CA ALA A 481 -13.28 -46.36 -4.60
C ALA A 481 -14.78 -46.24 -4.97
N HIS A 482 -15.39 -45.09 -4.76
CA HIS A 482 -16.79 -44.81 -5.10
C HIS A 482 -16.89 -43.48 -5.85
N SER A 483 -17.78 -43.42 -6.85
CA SER A 483 -18.13 -42.18 -7.50
C SER A 483 -18.53 -41.14 -6.48
N PHE A 484 -18.11 -39.93 -6.69
CA PHE A 484 -18.36 -38.76 -5.85
C PHE A 484 -19.58 -38.01 -6.41
N PRO A 485 -20.81 -38.45 -6.13
CA PRO A 485 -21.97 -37.69 -6.59
C PRO A 485 -22.36 -36.69 -5.51
N VAL A 486 -22.28 -35.41 -5.84
CA VAL A 486 -23.06 -34.39 -5.12
C VAL A 486 -24.48 -34.54 -5.66
N THR A 487 -25.37 -35.15 -4.89
CA THR A 487 -26.77 -35.31 -5.30
C THR A 487 -27.58 -34.06 -4.97
N VAL A 488 -28.77 -33.95 -5.51
CA VAL A 488 -29.74 -32.85 -5.25
C VAL A 488 -30.04 -32.65 -3.76
N GLU A 489 -29.87 -33.69 -2.96
CA GLU A 489 -30.17 -33.69 -1.52
C GLU A 489 -28.97 -33.18 -0.68
N SER A 490 -27.78 -33.06 -1.27
CA SER A 490 -26.61 -32.59 -0.54
C SER A 490 -26.46 -31.07 -0.60
N HIS A 491 -26.22 -30.46 0.56
CA HIS A 491 -25.93 -29.06 0.67
C HIS A 491 -24.41 -28.83 0.65
N LEU A 492 -23.98 -27.73 0.04
CA LEU A 492 -22.60 -27.26 0.02
C LEU A 492 -22.47 -26.09 0.99
N PHE A 493 -21.57 -26.20 1.97
CA PHE A 493 -21.33 -25.14 2.95
C PHE A 493 -19.95 -24.51 2.70
N PHE A 494 -19.95 -23.23 2.42
CA PHE A 494 -18.74 -22.43 2.21
C PHE A 494 -18.42 -21.58 3.43
N GLY A 495 -17.14 -21.56 3.84
CA GLY A 495 -16.58 -20.69 4.88
C GLY A 495 -16.85 -21.14 6.31
N GLY A 496 -17.91 -21.88 6.59
CA GLY A 496 -18.29 -22.31 7.92
C GLY A 496 -19.57 -23.13 7.91
N CYS A 497 -20.07 -23.44 9.10
CA CYS A 497 -21.32 -24.19 9.34
C CYS A 497 -22.33 -23.36 10.14
N PRO A 498 -23.64 -23.60 10.01
CA PRO A 498 -24.64 -23.05 10.91
C PRO A 498 -24.40 -23.51 12.36
N PRO A 499 -24.83 -22.72 13.37
CA PRO A 499 -24.71 -23.12 14.77
C PRO A 499 -25.47 -24.41 15.08
N GLU A 500 -24.97 -25.20 16.03
CA GLU A 500 -25.34 -26.60 16.31
C GLU A 500 -26.84 -26.87 16.64
N ASN A 501 -27.68 -25.85 16.78
CA ASN A 501 -29.09 -26.01 17.14
C ASN A 501 -30.03 -26.36 15.97
N ASP A 502 -29.56 -26.29 14.71
CA ASP A 502 -30.34 -26.67 13.55
C ASP A 502 -29.70 -27.85 12.81
N ARG A 503 -30.21 -29.05 13.13
CA ARG A 503 -30.00 -30.31 12.40
C ARG A 503 -28.59 -30.57 11.85
N GLN A 504 -27.96 -31.61 12.33
CA GLN A 504 -26.65 -32.23 12.09
C GLN A 504 -26.10 -32.33 10.63
N GLU A 505 -26.40 -31.41 9.74
CA GLU A 505 -26.01 -31.51 8.33
C GLU A 505 -24.64 -30.90 8.02
N CYS A 506 -23.98 -30.21 8.96
CA CYS A 506 -22.67 -29.61 8.76
C CYS A 506 -21.80 -29.80 10.00
N ARG A 507 -20.57 -30.29 9.79
CA ARG A 507 -19.55 -30.41 10.84
C ARG A 507 -18.27 -29.72 10.41
N ASN A 508 -17.78 -28.81 11.24
CA ASN A 508 -16.52 -28.13 11.02
C ASN A 508 -15.53 -28.43 12.16
N PRO A 509 -14.57 -29.36 11.97
CA PRO A 509 -13.50 -29.63 12.93
C PRO A 509 -12.33 -28.64 12.80
N PHE A 510 -12.36 -27.70 11.86
CA PHE A 510 -11.29 -26.77 11.55
C PHE A 510 -11.64 -25.34 11.99
N ASN A 511 -10.67 -24.45 11.89
CA ASN A 511 -10.90 -23.02 12.07
C ASN A 511 -11.90 -22.48 11.03
N ILE A 512 -12.61 -21.42 11.39
CA ILE A 512 -13.54 -20.72 10.49
C ILE A 512 -12.72 -19.96 9.45
N PHE A 513 -13.17 -19.97 8.20
CA PHE A 513 -12.58 -19.15 7.16
C PHE A 513 -12.91 -17.68 7.37
N GLN A 514 -11.90 -16.83 7.35
CA GLN A 514 -12.03 -15.39 7.29
C GLN A 514 -11.31 -14.88 6.04
N GLY A 515 -12.05 -14.25 5.16
CA GLY A 515 -11.53 -13.85 3.86
C GLY A 515 -12.65 -13.52 2.89
N CYS A 516 -12.30 -13.46 1.62
CA CYS A 516 -13.25 -13.23 0.54
C CYS A 516 -13.30 -14.43 -0.40
N MET A 517 -14.48 -14.66 -1.00
CA MET A 517 -14.66 -15.60 -2.10
C MET A 517 -15.38 -14.91 -3.27
N ARG A 518 -15.09 -15.37 -4.49
CA ARG A 518 -15.75 -14.92 -5.72
C ARG A 518 -15.73 -16.01 -6.80
N LEU A 519 -16.47 -15.79 -7.89
CA LEU A 519 -16.50 -16.68 -9.05
C LEU A 519 -16.79 -18.13 -8.66
N LEU A 520 -17.79 -18.30 -7.79
CA LEU A 520 -18.24 -19.64 -7.42
C LEU A 520 -18.89 -20.32 -8.63
N THR A 521 -18.47 -21.54 -8.91
CA THR A 521 -19.04 -22.38 -9.98
C THR A 521 -19.40 -23.75 -9.44
N LEU A 522 -20.53 -24.25 -9.88
CA LEU A 522 -21.00 -25.62 -9.62
C LEU A 522 -21.30 -26.26 -10.98
N ASP A 523 -20.65 -27.38 -11.28
CA ASP A 523 -20.73 -28.04 -12.59
C ASP A 523 -20.54 -27.09 -13.77
N ASP A 524 -19.49 -26.26 -13.66
CA ASP A 524 -19.10 -25.21 -14.61
C ASP A 524 -20.15 -24.09 -14.80
N GLN A 525 -21.23 -24.08 -14.01
CA GLN A 525 -22.21 -23.00 -13.97
C GLN A 525 -21.87 -21.96 -12.88
N ILE A 526 -21.90 -20.69 -13.27
CA ILE A 526 -21.61 -19.59 -12.33
C ILE A 526 -22.77 -19.43 -11.34
N VAL A 527 -22.47 -19.42 -10.05
CA VAL A 527 -23.42 -19.08 -8.99
C VAL A 527 -23.62 -17.57 -8.97
N ASP A 528 -24.86 -17.12 -9.16
CA ASP A 528 -25.22 -15.71 -9.05
C ASP A 528 -25.33 -15.29 -7.57
N LEU A 529 -24.29 -14.60 -7.07
CA LEU A 529 -24.26 -14.12 -5.70
C LEU A 529 -25.26 -12.98 -5.40
N ILE A 530 -25.82 -12.34 -6.43
CA ILE A 530 -26.91 -11.37 -6.25
C ILE A 530 -28.20 -12.09 -5.89
N MET A 531 -28.46 -13.24 -6.50
CA MET A 531 -29.60 -14.09 -6.12
C MET A 531 -29.44 -14.63 -4.69
N VAL A 532 -28.21 -14.88 -4.23
CA VAL A 532 -27.93 -15.22 -2.84
C VAL A 532 -28.24 -14.04 -1.92
N GLN A 533 -27.79 -12.85 -2.26
CA GLN A 533 -28.06 -11.61 -1.50
C GLN A 533 -29.56 -11.34 -1.34
N THR A 534 -30.35 -11.57 -2.39
CA THR A 534 -31.82 -11.41 -2.39
C THR A 534 -32.55 -12.61 -1.78
N ARG A 535 -31.84 -13.60 -1.24
CA ARG A 535 -32.36 -14.83 -0.64
C ARG A 535 -33.22 -15.68 -1.60
N GLN A 536 -32.98 -15.56 -2.91
CA GLN A 536 -33.61 -16.40 -3.94
C GLN A 536 -32.80 -17.68 -4.17
N LEU A 537 -31.54 -17.71 -3.79
CA LEU A 537 -30.65 -18.86 -3.93
C LEU A 537 -29.83 -19.09 -2.64
N GLY A 538 -30.03 -20.26 -2.03
CA GLY A 538 -29.27 -20.66 -0.85
C GLY A 538 -29.63 -19.91 0.45
N ILE A 539 -28.88 -20.18 1.50
CA ILE A 539 -29.03 -19.59 2.83
C ILE A 539 -27.66 -19.08 3.28
N TYR A 540 -27.62 -17.96 3.95
CA TYR A 540 -26.37 -17.42 4.49
C TYR A 540 -26.57 -16.71 5.83
N SER A 541 -25.51 -16.63 6.60
CA SER A 541 -25.43 -15.86 7.84
C SER A 541 -24.11 -15.13 7.94
N ASN A 542 -24.15 -13.93 8.50
CA ASN A 542 -23.00 -13.08 8.78
C ASN A 542 -22.04 -12.91 7.58
N LEU A 543 -22.58 -12.65 6.39
CA LEU A 543 -21.81 -12.40 5.17
C LEU A 543 -22.02 -10.97 4.68
N GLN A 544 -20.96 -10.40 4.10
CA GLN A 544 -21.05 -9.17 3.31
C GLN A 544 -20.95 -9.55 1.83
N ILE A 545 -22.07 -9.55 1.14
CA ILE A 545 -22.14 -9.85 -0.30
C ILE A 545 -21.91 -8.54 -1.05
N ASP A 546 -21.29 -8.62 -2.26
CA ASP A 546 -20.89 -7.53 -3.15
C ASP A 546 -19.72 -6.65 -2.66
N MET A 547 -18.95 -7.15 -1.69
CA MET A 547 -17.68 -6.51 -1.31
C MET A 547 -16.65 -7.54 -0.85
N CYS A 548 -15.37 -7.17 -0.94
CA CYS A 548 -14.28 -7.88 -0.30
C CYS A 548 -13.63 -6.97 0.75
N GLY A 549 -13.96 -7.21 2.01
CA GLY A 549 -13.53 -6.40 3.15
C GLY A 549 -12.12 -6.68 3.66
N ILE A 550 -11.23 -7.29 2.84
CA ILE A 550 -9.85 -7.56 3.21
C ILE A 550 -9.06 -6.25 3.38
N ILE A 551 -8.17 -6.21 4.37
CA ILE A 551 -7.35 -5.04 4.68
C ILE A 551 -5.92 -5.48 4.84
N ASP A 552 -4.98 -4.79 4.24
CA ASP A 552 -3.56 -4.97 4.51
C ASP A 552 -3.13 -4.07 5.67
N ARG A 553 -2.85 -4.68 6.83
CA ARG A 553 -2.40 -4.00 8.04
C ARG A 553 -0.89 -3.81 8.09
N CYS A 554 -0.17 -4.47 7.18
CA CYS A 554 1.26 -4.35 7.00
C CYS A 554 1.65 -3.35 5.88
N SER A 555 0.69 -2.63 5.31
CA SER A 555 0.95 -1.63 4.28
C SER A 555 0.20 -0.32 4.57
N PRO A 556 0.91 0.79 4.95
CA PRO A 556 2.35 0.84 5.26
C PRO A 556 2.70 0.02 6.50
N SER A 557 3.95 -0.45 6.60
CA SER A 557 4.40 -1.20 7.77
C SER A 557 4.33 -0.32 9.01
N ARG A 558 3.74 -0.87 10.07
CA ARG A 558 3.71 -0.25 11.40
C ARG A 558 4.85 -0.74 12.30
N CYS A 559 5.64 -1.72 11.81
CA CYS A 559 6.80 -2.21 12.53
C CYS A 559 7.97 -1.27 12.27
N GLU A 560 8.58 -0.79 13.36
CA GLU A 560 9.71 0.11 13.35
C GLU A 560 11.03 -0.66 13.28
N HIS A 561 12.14 0.03 13.05
CA HIS A 561 13.52 -0.47 13.13
C HIS A 561 13.75 -1.79 12.36
N GLY A 562 13.13 -1.92 11.18
CA GLY A 562 13.30 -3.12 10.34
C GLY A 562 12.56 -4.37 10.83
N GLY A 563 11.69 -4.23 11.83
CA GLY A 563 10.80 -5.30 12.27
C GLY A 563 9.94 -5.84 11.13
N ARG A 564 9.77 -7.17 11.07
CA ARG A 564 9.03 -7.85 10.01
C ARG A 564 7.56 -7.96 10.36
N CYS A 565 6.70 -7.31 9.56
CA CYS A 565 5.25 -7.37 9.75
C CYS A 565 4.68 -8.69 9.21
N SER A 566 3.87 -9.35 10.01
CA SER A 566 2.99 -10.46 9.62
C SER A 566 1.56 -10.14 10.05
N GLN A 567 0.57 -10.69 9.36
CA GLN A 567 -0.81 -10.34 9.65
C GLN A 567 -1.77 -11.51 9.54
N SER A 568 -2.91 -11.36 10.19
CA SER A 568 -4.11 -12.17 10.08
C SER A 568 -5.29 -11.30 9.64
N TRP A 569 -6.48 -11.89 9.54
CA TRP A 569 -7.70 -11.15 9.24
C TRP A 569 -8.00 -10.00 10.23
N THR A 570 -7.70 -10.19 11.52
CA THR A 570 -8.06 -9.25 12.60
C THR A 570 -6.91 -8.41 13.12
N ALA A 571 -5.66 -8.88 13.00
CA ALA A 571 -4.50 -8.29 13.67
C ALA A 571 -3.24 -8.36 12.82
N PHE A 572 -2.26 -7.52 13.17
CA PHE A 572 -0.88 -7.65 12.71
C PHE A 572 0.04 -7.95 13.89
N HIS A 573 1.20 -8.46 13.59
CA HIS A 573 2.26 -8.78 14.53
C HIS A 573 3.62 -8.41 13.95
N CYS A 574 4.46 -7.75 14.74
CA CYS A 574 5.82 -7.41 14.37
C CYS A 574 6.79 -8.44 14.95
N ASN A 575 7.57 -9.06 14.10
CA ASN A 575 8.71 -9.85 14.50
C ASN A 575 9.94 -8.94 14.58
N CYS A 576 10.39 -8.67 15.79
CA CYS A 576 11.53 -7.79 16.08
C CYS A 576 12.88 -8.53 16.15
N SER A 577 12.93 -9.82 15.81
CA SER A 577 14.19 -10.57 15.78
C SER A 577 15.20 -9.88 14.89
N ASP A 578 16.43 -9.81 15.36
CA ASP A 578 17.57 -9.19 14.66
C ASP A 578 17.45 -7.66 14.42
N SER A 579 16.48 -6.98 15.04
CA SER A 579 16.34 -5.53 14.95
C SER A 579 17.09 -4.78 16.04
N GLY A 580 17.40 -5.42 17.17
CA GLY A 580 17.93 -4.74 18.37
C GLY A 580 16.87 -4.07 19.23
N TYR A 581 15.59 -4.26 18.87
CA TYR A 581 14.44 -3.64 19.51
C TYR A 581 13.42 -4.66 19.97
N SER A 582 12.48 -4.23 20.81
CA SER A 582 11.39 -5.01 21.39
C SER A 582 10.08 -4.22 21.40
N GLY A 583 9.04 -4.82 21.96
CA GLY A 583 7.71 -4.20 22.03
C GLY A 583 6.82 -4.57 20.84
N ALA A 584 5.55 -4.12 20.89
CA ALA A 584 4.50 -4.53 19.96
C ALA A 584 4.79 -4.11 18.50
N ILE A 585 5.52 -3.03 18.30
CA ILE A 585 5.89 -2.49 16.99
C ILE A 585 7.41 -2.32 16.84
N CYS A 586 8.23 -2.97 17.70
CA CYS A 586 9.68 -2.87 17.70
C CYS A 586 10.21 -1.47 18.02
N HIS A 587 9.58 -0.77 18.96
CA HIS A 587 9.91 0.63 19.29
C HIS A 587 10.81 0.77 20.54
N SER A 588 10.90 -0.26 21.37
CA SER A 588 11.67 -0.21 22.62
C SER A 588 13.06 -0.78 22.41
N PRO A 589 14.15 -0.03 22.61
CA PRO A 589 15.51 -0.56 22.46
C PRO A 589 15.79 -1.68 23.47
N LEU A 590 16.58 -2.65 23.07
CA LEU A 590 17.05 -3.75 23.90
C LEU A 590 18.41 -3.44 24.55
N TYR A 591 19.08 -2.41 24.10
CA TYR A 591 20.46 -2.10 24.47
C TYR A 591 20.58 -0.67 25.02
N GLU A 592 21.60 -0.46 25.84
CA GLU A 592 21.91 0.88 26.40
C GLU A 592 22.54 1.78 25.34
N GLN A 593 22.42 3.10 25.55
CA GLN A 593 22.91 4.11 24.61
C GLN A 593 24.43 4.34 24.68
N SER A 594 25.09 3.92 25.76
CA SER A 594 26.51 4.12 25.98
C SER A 594 27.12 3.09 26.91
N CYS A 595 28.45 2.96 26.86
CA CYS A 595 29.20 2.16 27.84
C CYS A 595 29.01 2.66 29.26
N GLU A 596 28.85 3.98 29.45
CA GLU A 596 28.61 4.58 30.77
C GLU A 596 27.27 4.14 31.35
N ALA A 597 26.24 4.01 30.53
CA ALA A 597 24.93 3.51 30.97
C ALA A 597 25.04 2.05 31.46
N TYR A 598 25.81 1.21 30.77
CA TYR A 598 26.07 -0.16 31.25
C TYR A 598 26.85 -0.18 32.57
N LYS A 599 27.85 0.73 32.75
CA LYS A 599 28.59 0.86 34.02
C LYS A 599 27.66 1.26 35.17
N HIS A 600 26.77 2.23 34.95
CA HIS A 600 25.75 2.64 35.94
C HIS A 600 24.82 1.49 36.34
N ASN A 601 24.55 0.57 35.43
CA ASN A 601 23.77 -0.64 35.69
C ASN A 601 24.58 -1.76 36.38
N GLY A 602 25.83 -1.48 36.79
CA GLY A 602 26.70 -2.40 37.54
C GLY A 602 27.50 -3.37 36.67
N ASN A 603 27.57 -3.16 35.36
CA ASN A 603 28.39 -3.96 34.47
C ASN A 603 29.87 -3.57 34.58
N THR A 604 30.77 -4.49 34.20
CA THR A 604 32.21 -4.30 34.12
C THR A 604 32.65 -4.38 32.66
N SER A 605 33.91 -4.06 32.41
CA SER A 605 34.53 -4.09 31.05
C SER A 605 34.16 -5.36 30.27
N GLY A 606 33.80 -5.20 29.00
CA GLY A 606 33.36 -6.30 28.15
C GLY A 606 32.77 -5.83 26.82
N HIS A 607 32.30 -6.77 26.03
CA HIS A 607 31.59 -6.47 24.77
C HIS A 607 30.11 -6.28 25.02
N PHE A 608 29.58 -5.13 24.57
CA PHE A 608 28.16 -4.78 24.70
C PHE A 608 27.64 -4.26 23.38
N TYR A 609 26.35 -4.49 23.13
CA TYR A 609 25.66 -3.81 22.07
C TYR A 609 25.25 -2.42 22.57
N ILE A 610 25.68 -1.40 21.85
CA ILE A 610 25.32 0.00 22.11
C ILE A 610 24.35 0.48 21.04
N ASP A 611 23.26 1.07 21.47
CA ASP A 611 22.25 1.72 20.64
C ASP A 611 22.30 3.24 20.88
N VAL A 612 23.10 3.92 20.09
CA VAL A 612 23.51 5.32 20.34
C VAL A 612 22.31 6.28 20.36
N ASP A 613 21.31 6.07 19.51
CA ASP A 613 20.13 6.92 19.39
C ASP A 613 18.89 6.34 20.10
N GLY A 614 19.03 5.21 20.77
CA GLY A 614 17.95 4.55 21.50
C GLY A 614 16.89 3.99 20.53
N SER A 615 15.72 4.62 20.44
CA SER A 615 14.64 4.21 19.52
C SER A 615 14.73 4.89 18.14
N GLY A 616 15.86 5.44 17.77
CA GLY A 616 16.12 6.09 16.49
C GLY A 616 16.36 5.12 15.32
N PRO A 617 16.74 5.64 14.14
CA PRO A 617 16.97 4.81 12.94
C PRO A 617 18.30 4.08 12.93
N ILE A 618 19.27 4.45 13.79
CA ILE A 618 20.62 3.86 13.80
C ILE A 618 20.56 2.48 14.46
N LYS A 619 21.20 1.49 13.84
CA LYS A 619 21.20 0.13 14.37
C LYS A 619 22.16 -0.02 15.54
N PRO A 620 21.86 -0.89 16.53
CA PRO A 620 22.79 -1.24 17.59
C PRO A 620 24.10 -1.81 17.04
N GLN A 621 25.21 -1.46 17.67
CA GLN A 621 26.57 -1.91 17.31
C GLN A 621 27.25 -2.63 18.46
N LEU A 622 28.03 -3.67 18.16
CA LEU A 622 28.84 -4.37 19.14
C LEU A 622 30.18 -3.67 19.32
N VAL A 623 30.44 -3.16 20.53
CA VAL A 623 31.69 -2.48 20.88
C VAL A 623 32.31 -3.08 22.14
N TYR A 624 33.58 -2.85 22.36
CA TYR A 624 34.22 -3.17 23.64
C TYR A 624 34.16 -1.95 24.56
N CYS A 625 33.50 -2.10 25.72
CA CYS A 625 33.49 -1.09 26.77
C CYS A 625 34.67 -1.36 27.75
N ASN A 626 35.59 -0.43 27.84
CA ASN A 626 36.64 -0.45 28.88
C ASN A 626 36.17 0.46 30.02
N MET A 627 35.79 -0.14 31.12
CA MET A 627 35.21 0.53 32.29
C MET A 627 36.17 0.46 33.45
N THR A 628 36.77 1.60 33.80
CA THR A 628 37.64 1.77 35.00
C THR A 628 36.86 2.54 36.06
N GLU A 629 37.41 2.66 37.27
CA GLU A 629 36.78 3.48 38.33
C GLU A 629 36.61 4.94 37.90
N GLU A 630 37.61 5.50 37.20
CA GLU A 630 37.64 6.91 36.82
C GLU A 630 36.99 7.20 35.46
N ASN A 631 37.17 6.31 34.46
CA ASN A 631 36.75 6.56 33.08
C ASN A 631 36.03 5.37 32.45
N THR A 632 35.21 5.67 31.46
CA THR A 632 34.52 4.68 30.64
C THR A 632 34.80 4.97 29.17
N TRP A 633 35.41 4.01 28.47
CA TRP A 633 35.74 4.12 27.05
C TRP A 633 34.92 3.16 26.21
N MET A 634 34.43 3.66 25.11
CA MET A 634 33.87 2.84 24.03
C MET A 634 34.98 2.62 23.00
N VAL A 635 35.42 1.38 22.83
CA VAL A 635 36.49 1.01 21.93
C VAL A 635 35.90 0.42 20.65
N ILE A 636 36.15 1.12 19.54
CA ILE A 636 35.72 0.70 18.21
C ILE A 636 36.93 0.17 17.47
N GLN A 637 36.90 -1.08 17.04
CA GLN A 637 38.02 -1.73 16.36
C GLN A 637 38.04 -1.36 14.87
N HIS A 638 39.20 -1.48 14.26
CA HIS A 638 39.45 -1.32 12.84
C HIS A 638 40.36 -2.42 12.28
N ASN A 639 40.38 -2.58 10.96
CA ASN A 639 41.09 -3.65 10.26
C ASN A 639 42.63 -3.47 10.20
N ASN A 640 43.16 -2.30 10.59
CA ASN A 640 44.58 -1.96 10.41
C ASN A 640 45.25 -1.75 11.76
N SER A 641 45.44 -2.85 12.51
CA SER A 641 46.08 -2.87 13.84
C SER A 641 47.48 -3.47 13.82
N GLU A 642 47.95 -4.00 12.68
CA GLU A 642 49.25 -4.63 12.57
C GLU A 642 50.30 -3.67 11.98
N LEU A 643 51.58 -3.87 12.38
CA LEU A 643 52.71 -3.06 11.89
C LEU A 643 52.89 -3.23 10.37
N THR A 644 52.60 -2.16 9.61
CA THR A 644 52.68 -2.17 8.16
C THR A 644 53.87 -1.35 7.68
N ARG A 645 54.72 -1.93 6.79
CA ARG A 645 55.84 -1.22 6.21
C ARG A 645 55.38 -0.20 5.18
N VAL A 646 55.73 1.08 5.40
CA VAL A 646 55.51 2.17 4.46
C VAL A 646 56.24 1.91 3.14
N ARG A 647 55.54 1.88 2.03
CA ARG A 647 56.07 1.74 0.66
C ARG A 647 55.38 2.73 -0.26
N PRO A 648 56.12 3.47 -1.10
CA PRO A 648 55.51 4.39 -2.04
C PRO A 648 54.73 3.61 -3.11
N SER A 649 53.58 4.14 -3.54
CA SER A 649 52.87 3.62 -4.69
C SER A 649 53.63 3.96 -5.98
N PRO A 650 53.60 3.09 -7.02
CA PRO A 650 54.31 3.32 -8.28
C PRO A 650 53.88 4.57 -9.04
N GLU A 651 52.64 4.99 -8.90
CA GLU A 651 52.04 6.08 -9.68
C GLU A 651 52.16 7.45 -9.02
N VAL A 652 52.02 7.53 -7.69
CA VAL A 652 51.84 8.81 -6.97
C VAL A 652 52.97 9.06 -5.95
N ASN A 653 53.82 8.09 -5.72
CA ASN A 653 54.89 8.13 -4.71
C ASN A 653 54.38 8.45 -3.29
N GLN A 654 53.17 7.97 -2.96
CA GLN A 654 52.51 8.14 -1.66
C GLN A 654 52.22 6.78 -1.06
N HIS A 655 52.21 6.71 0.27
CA HIS A 655 51.67 5.57 1.01
C HIS A 655 50.33 6.00 1.64
N SER A 656 49.28 5.28 1.33
CA SER A 656 47.94 5.54 1.89
C SER A 656 47.50 4.35 2.73
N VAL A 657 47.00 4.64 3.91
CA VAL A 657 46.42 3.67 4.83
C VAL A 657 44.96 4.02 5.01
N HIS A 658 44.11 3.01 4.89
CA HIS A 658 42.66 3.15 5.09
C HIS A 658 42.25 2.35 6.34
N PHE A 659 41.35 2.92 7.12
CA PHE A 659 40.84 2.28 8.33
C PHE A 659 39.36 1.92 8.08
N ASP A 660 39.09 0.61 8.01
CA ASP A 660 37.71 0.09 7.97
C ASP A 660 37.34 -0.27 9.41
N TYR A 661 36.43 0.52 9.98
CA TYR A 661 35.98 0.31 11.35
C TYR A 661 34.97 -0.82 11.42
N SER A 662 34.90 -1.45 12.59
CA SER A 662 33.91 -2.53 12.87
C SER A 662 32.46 -2.05 12.92
N THR A 663 32.24 -0.77 12.67
CA THR A 663 30.92 -0.11 12.69
C THR A 663 30.66 0.57 11.34
N GLU A 664 29.39 0.73 10.98
CA GLU A 664 28.99 1.54 9.81
C GLU A 664 29.28 3.04 10.05
N GLU A 665 29.56 3.80 9.01
CA GLU A 665 29.93 5.21 9.10
C GLU A 665 28.91 6.05 9.88
N GLU A 666 27.62 5.82 9.70
CA GLU A 666 26.54 6.51 10.39
C GLU A 666 26.57 6.25 11.90
N GLN A 667 26.81 5.02 12.30
CA GLN A 667 26.98 4.61 13.69
C GLN A 667 28.22 5.23 14.34
N LEU A 668 29.34 5.24 13.61
CA LEU A 668 30.60 5.85 14.06
C LEU A 668 30.43 7.34 14.30
N LEU A 669 29.83 8.06 13.35
CA LEU A 669 29.59 9.50 13.46
C LEU A 669 28.64 9.82 14.63
N ALA A 670 27.60 9.01 14.83
CA ALA A 670 26.70 9.18 15.97
C ALA A 670 27.40 8.96 17.30
N ALA A 671 28.23 7.92 17.42
CA ALA A 671 29.03 7.65 18.62
C ALA A 671 30.01 8.80 18.92
N ILE A 672 30.72 9.30 17.92
CA ILE A 672 31.63 10.46 18.05
C ILE A 672 30.86 11.71 18.50
N SER A 673 29.66 11.97 17.93
CA SER A 673 28.89 13.17 18.25
C SER A 673 28.36 13.20 19.70
N GLN A 674 28.18 12.03 20.32
CA GLN A 674 27.72 11.88 21.69
C GLN A 674 28.87 11.73 22.71
N SER A 675 30.09 11.49 22.25
CA SER A 675 31.24 11.32 23.12
C SER A 675 31.79 12.67 23.56
N GLU A 676 32.17 12.78 24.83
CA GLU A 676 32.81 13.96 25.38
C GLU A 676 34.23 14.13 24.82
N TYR A 677 34.91 13.02 24.60
CA TYR A 677 36.27 12.98 24.10
C TYR A 677 36.46 11.77 23.18
N CYS A 678 37.16 11.96 22.06
CA CYS A 678 37.49 10.90 21.10
C CYS A 678 38.99 10.96 20.79
N GLU A 679 39.62 9.80 20.76
CA GLU A 679 41.04 9.67 20.36
C GLU A 679 41.25 8.46 19.46
N GLN A 680 42.20 8.60 18.55
CA GLN A 680 42.72 7.48 17.78
C GLN A 680 44.23 7.58 17.80
N GLU A 681 44.90 6.50 18.20
CA GLU A 681 46.32 6.41 18.33
C GLU A 681 46.95 5.80 17.07
N LEU A 682 47.95 6.47 16.52
CA LEU A 682 48.72 5.98 15.39
C LEU A 682 50.20 5.97 15.76
N SER A 683 50.84 4.80 15.73
CA SER A 683 52.26 4.63 15.99
C SER A 683 53.05 4.62 14.69
N TYR A 684 53.99 5.56 14.52
CA TYR A 684 54.83 5.63 13.36
C TYR A 684 56.29 5.35 13.75
N HIS A 685 56.81 4.19 13.35
CA HIS A 685 58.18 3.80 13.55
C HIS A 685 59.05 4.31 12.38
N CYS A 686 59.92 5.25 12.59
CA CYS A 686 60.64 5.91 11.52
C CYS A 686 62.11 6.08 11.78
N ARG A 687 62.87 6.25 10.71
CA ARG A 687 64.29 6.55 10.70
C ARG A 687 64.57 7.50 9.55
N LYS A 688 65.10 8.67 9.87
CA LYS A 688 65.53 9.70 8.90
C LYS A 688 64.40 10.09 7.95
N SER A 689 63.16 10.20 8.45
CA SER A 689 61.98 10.63 7.71
C SER A 689 61.30 11.80 8.40
N ARG A 690 60.49 12.54 7.64
CA ARG A 690 59.76 13.72 8.12
C ARG A 690 58.28 13.45 8.10
N LEU A 691 57.55 13.87 9.13
CA LEU A 691 56.11 13.87 9.19
C LEU A 691 55.52 15.19 8.69
N LEU A 692 56.05 16.28 9.22
CA LEU A 692 55.64 17.61 8.82
C LEU A 692 56.85 18.31 8.15
N ASN A 693 56.52 19.30 7.37
CA ASN A 693 57.53 20.14 6.75
C ASN A 693 57.96 21.27 7.71
N THR A 694 58.97 22.07 7.31
CA THR A 694 59.25 23.36 7.95
C THR A 694 58.01 24.26 7.89
N PRO A 695 57.92 25.32 8.73
CA PRO A 695 56.73 26.18 8.79
C PRO A 695 56.29 26.79 7.45
N GLU A 696 57.17 26.87 6.47
CA GLU A 696 56.91 27.46 5.15
C GLU A 696 56.62 26.43 4.06
N GLY A 697 56.68 25.13 4.36
CA GLY A 697 56.47 24.03 3.40
C GLY A 697 55.20 23.25 3.55
N SER A 698 54.93 22.40 2.56
CA SER A 698 53.79 21.47 2.60
C SER A 698 54.10 20.27 3.50
N PRO A 699 53.14 19.77 4.29
CA PRO A 699 53.36 18.60 5.17
C PRO A 699 53.61 17.33 4.34
N PHE A 700 54.47 16.44 4.87
CA PHE A 700 54.72 15.12 4.28
C PHE A 700 53.71 14.06 4.67
N SER A 701 52.92 14.32 5.71
CA SER A 701 51.87 13.44 6.18
C SER A 701 50.59 14.22 6.46
N TRP A 702 49.48 13.58 6.19
CA TRP A 702 48.16 14.14 6.44
C TRP A 702 47.15 13.00 6.66
N TRP A 703 46.03 13.33 7.21
CA TRP A 703 44.93 12.42 7.38
C TRP A 703 43.62 13.07 6.91
N LEU A 704 42.62 12.23 6.56
CA LEU A 704 41.28 12.62 6.15
C LEU A 704 40.33 12.20 7.23
N GLY A 705 39.48 13.11 7.71
CA GLY A 705 38.52 12.81 8.74
C GLY A 705 38.06 14.07 9.49
N GLY A 706 37.39 13.86 10.63
CA GLY A 706 36.85 14.92 11.46
C GLY A 706 35.42 15.29 11.07
N PRO A 707 34.85 16.37 11.66
CA PRO A 707 33.44 16.74 11.51
C PRO A 707 33.00 17.14 10.08
N ALA A 708 33.96 17.33 9.18
CA ALA A 708 33.74 17.59 7.76
C ALA A 708 34.41 16.50 6.92
N PRO A 709 33.68 15.50 6.42
CA PRO A 709 34.24 14.40 5.64
C PRO A 709 35.00 14.93 4.42
N GLY A 710 36.19 14.34 4.16
CA GLY A 710 37.05 14.69 3.04
C GLY A 710 37.96 15.92 3.24
N ARG A 711 37.95 16.57 4.41
CA ARG A 711 38.85 17.64 4.71
C ARG A 711 40.23 17.09 5.09
N VAL A 712 41.28 17.56 4.41
CA VAL A 712 42.66 17.22 4.71
C VAL A 712 43.07 17.90 6.02
N GLN A 713 43.63 17.12 6.95
CA GLN A 713 44.19 17.55 8.21
C GLN A 713 45.67 17.23 8.23
N SER A 714 46.47 18.12 8.82
CA SER A 714 47.92 17.99 8.86
C SER A 714 48.52 18.30 10.23
N TYR A 715 47.71 18.16 11.29
CA TYR A 715 48.21 18.26 12.69
C TYR A 715 48.25 16.88 13.34
N TRP A 716 49.14 16.70 14.31
CA TRP A 716 49.43 15.46 14.98
C TRP A 716 49.66 15.67 16.48
N GLY A 717 49.52 14.62 17.27
CA GLY A 717 49.98 14.55 18.64
C GLY A 717 49.46 15.65 19.56
N GLY A 718 48.14 15.92 19.56
CA GLY A 718 47.51 16.89 20.47
C GLY A 718 47.67 18.36 20.05
N ALA A 719 48.20 18.63 18.86
CA ALA A 719 48.17 19.98 18.30
C ALA A 719 46.77 20.35 17.83
N GLN A 720 46.49 21.67 17.75
CA GLN A 720 45.17 22.12 17.36
C GLN A 720 44.85 21.93 15.87
N PRO A 721 43.58 21.65 15.50
CA PRO A 721 43.16 21.55 14.11
C PRO A 721 43.60 22.75 13.27
N GLY A 722 44.19 22.48 12.10
CA GLY A 722 44.68 23.50 11.15
C GLY A 722 46.04 24.11 11.47
N SER A 723 46.72 23.67 12.53
CA SER A 723 47.98 24.22 12.95
C SER A 723 49.19 23.74 12.14
N GLN A 724 49.09 22.62 11.40
CA GLN A 724 50.21 21.94 10.74
C GLN A 724 51.40 21.65 11.71
N GLN A 725 51.11 21.33 12.95
CA GLN A 725 52.08 21.11 14.02
C GLN A 725 51.79 19.81 14.77
N CYS A 726 52.74 19.39 15.54
CA CYS A 726 52.66 18.32 16.53
C CYS A 726 53.03 18.86 17.92
N VAL A 727 52.83 18.08 18.97
CA VAL A 727 53.08 18.51 20.35
C VAL A 727 54.50 19.07 20.55
N CYS A 728 55.53 18.36 20.13
CA CYS A 728 56.90 18.84 20.29
C CYS A 728 57.21 20.13 19.49
N GLY A 729 56.54 20.32 18.34
CA GLY A 729 56.62 21.55 17.56
C GLY A 729 55.98 22.75 18.27
N LEU A 730 54.92 22.51 19.04
CA LEU A 730 54.30 23.53 19.88
C LEU A 730 55.10 23.86 21.11
N GLN A 731 55.71 22.85 21.73
CA GLN A 731 56.53 23.00 22.96
C GLN A 731 57.96 23.45 22.69
N GLY A 732 58.42 23.33 21.44
CA GLY A 732 59.76 23.69 21.03
C GLY A 732 60.86 22.73 21.52
N ASP A 733 60.50 21.49 21.83
CA ASP A 733 61.35 20.44 22.38
C ASP A 733 61.60 19.27 21.42
N CYS A 734 61.31 19.43 20.15
CA CYS A 734 61.61 18.42 19.12
C CYS A 734 63.07 18.06 19.04
N VAL A 735 63.39 16.81 18.68
CA VAL A 735 64.70 16.29 18.52
C VAL A 735 65.49 17.08 17.48
N ASP A 736 64.93 17.55 16.41
CA ASP A 736 65.50 18.46 15.44
C ASP A 736 64.88 19.86 15.60
N PRO A 737 65.61 20.80 16.16
CA PRO A 737 65.12 22.16 16.38
C PRO A 737 64.98 23.00 15.11
N GLN A 738 65.59 22.57 13.98
CA GLN A 738 65.47 23.24 12.69
C GLN A 738 64.27 22.71 11.85
N HIS A 739 63.93 21.42 12.08
CA HIS A 739 62.85 20.75 11.35
C HIS A 739 61.99 19.99 12.36
N TYR A 740 61.26 20.71 13.14
CA TYR A 740 60.38 20.12 14.15
C TYR A 740 59.30 19.20 13.56
N CYS A 741 58.77 18.33 14.39
CA CYS A 741 57.85 17.28 14.00
C CYS A 741 58.43 16.29 12.98
N ASN A 742 59.73 16.04 13.05
CA ASN A 742 60.41 15.00 12.28
C ASN A 742 60.64 13.76 13.14
N CYS A 743 60.71 12.64 12.47
CA CYS A 743 61.03 11.35 13.04
C CYS A 743 62.45 10.96 12.68
N ASP A 744 63.48 11.55 13.35
CA ASP A 744 64.89 11.37 13.03
C ASP A 744 65.56 10.34 13.93
N ALA A 745 64.96 9.95 15.03
CA ALA A 745 65.49 8.95 15.94
C ALA A 745 65.13 7.52 15.47
N ASP A 746 66.07 6.58 15.76
CA ASP A 746 65.81 5.13 15.54
C ASP A 746 64.86 4.54 16.63
N ARG A 747 63.75 5.20 16.93
CA ARG A 747 62.78 4.81 17.94
C ARG A 747 61.36 5.11 17.47
N ALA A 748 60.42 4.46 18.07
CA ALA A 748 59.00 4.77 17.88
C ALA A 748 58.66 6.11 18.54
N GLU A 749 57.93 6.95 17.85
CA GLU A 749 57.31 8.16 18.37
C GLU A 749 55.81 8.12 18.20
N TRP A 750 55.08 8.63 19.19
CA TRP A 750 53.64 8.65 19.23
C TRP A 750 53.18 10.04 18.76
N TYR A 751 52.30 10.06 17.77
CA TYR A 751 51.80 11.29 17.18
C TYR A 751 50.29 11.29 17.05
#